data_7170435a591d65b3c8dd57bfabc98914
#
_entry.id   7170435a591d65b3c8dd57bfabc98914
#
_cell.length_a   1.000
_cell.length_b   1.000
_cell.length_c   1.000
_cell.angle_alpha   90.00
_cell.angle_beta   90.00
_cell.angle_gamma   90.00
#
_symmetry.space_group_name_H-M   'P 1'
#
loop_
_entity.id
_entity.type
_entity.pdbx_description
1 polymer ?
#
loop_
_entity_poly.entity_id
_entity_poly.type
_entity_poly.pdbx_seq_one_letter_code
_entity_poly.pdbx_strand_id
1 'polypeptide(L)'
;MTPFNEIISEINNLDFTTTKTNKKIEYINLPCGFDIETTSTKQQDEKIAFMYIWAIGLGHTNKVFYGRNWSDFIWVCEQLQTLLKLNLNRRLVVYVHNLGYEFQFMRHYFKWPQVFAVGERKPIKALCSLGIEFRDSYILSGFSLENTAKNLVTHKVKKLVGNLDYSLVRTPETPLSVSEMDYCRNDITIITAYISEQIDMYGDIVKIPMTNTGRVRSHVRHECYHTNKNHRKSSKGKYIRYRNIMKDLTIDSKTYIQLKRAFMGGFTHANANYSGKTLSNVSSIDFTSSYPSVMVAEKFPMSRFKPIEVSDLYELEEICDKHAVVFDLKLTGVVSKLKQETYISESKCFKLSNPTINNGRISKADELITTVTEIDYEIIKQVYEWDTISVSNVIYAYKNYLPKSIIKSILDLYQDKTVLKDVEGSEVEYMLSKGMLNSIYGMSVTDIVKDNAIYGEDWETEIVDIETEIENYNNSKNRFLYYAWGLWVTAYARKNLWSGIVAIGEDYIYSDTDSLKLLNYDDHTDYIKWFDSVIINKMETMCDYYGFDKKLLSPKTKYGKVKTLGVWDFEGTYTRFKALGAKRYLVESNGKLQITVAGLSKQNGINYMIENANGDLTKVFEMFNDSLYIPAERTGKMTHTYIDDELKFKCTDYKGKTATINPLSSIHLESCDFTLSIADHYKQFLENLSKGYIYKGLKHV
;
A
#
# COMPACT_ATOMS: atom_id res chain seq x y z
N MET A 1 22.17 -28.60 -5.07
CA MET A 1 22.76 -27.42 -5.76
C MET A 1 24.18 -27.75 -6.19
N THR A 2 24.67 -27.08 -7.23
CA THR A 2 25.98 -27.26 -7.84
C THR A 2 26.96 -26.19 -7.33
N PRO A 3 28.20 -26.50 -6.98
CA PRO A 3 29.18 -25.48 -6.59
C PRO A 3 29.41 -24.45 -7.67
N PHE A 4 29.64 -23.19 -7.28
CA PHE A 4 29.71 -22.02 -8.16
C PHE A 4 30.76 -22.13 -9.27
N ASN A 5 31.89 -22.84 -9.02
CA ASN A 5 32.98 -22.98 -10.00
C ASN A 5 32.62 -23.81 -11.25
N GLU A 6 31.51 -24.58 -11.18
CA GLU A 6 30.99 -25.34 -12.32
C GLU A 6 30.10 -24.51 -13.25
N ILE A 7 29.81 -23.23 -12.92
CA ILE A 7 28.89 -22.36 -13.66
C ILE A 7 29.36 -22.05 -15.09
N ILE A 8 30.66 -22.07 -15.35
CA ILE A 8 31.23 -21.76 -16.67
C ILE A 8 30.68 -22.70 -17.75
N SER A 9 30.60 -23.99 -17.45
CA SER A 9 30.05 -24.98 -18.38
C SER A 9 28.58 -24.74 -18.70
N GLU A 10 27.81 -24.25 -17.72
CA GLU A 10 26.41 -23.90 -17.89
C GLU A 10 26.25 -22.62 -18.74
N ILE A 11 27.01 -21.57 -18.45
CA ILE A 11 26.96 -20.32 -19.21
C ILE A 11 27.27 -20.55 -20.70
N ASN A 12 28.26 -21.41 -21.00
CA ASN A 12 28.62 -21.70 -22.38
C ASN A 12 27.56 -22.52 -23.15
N ASN A 13 26.68 -23.19 -22.42
CA ASN A 13 25.60 -24.03 -23.00
C ASN A 13 24.23 -23.34 -22.90
N LEU A 14 24.15 -22.08 -22.40
CA LEU A 14 22.90 -21.35 -22.31
C LEU A 14 22.35 -21.01 -23.70
N ASP A 15 21.11 -21.42 -23.94
CA ASP A 15 20.33 -20.93 -25.08
C ASP A 15 19.50 -19.71 -24.65
N PHE A 16 19.73 -18.59 -25.29
CA PHE A 16 19.02 -17.34 -25.01
C PHE A 16 18.86 -16.45 -26.25
N THR A 17 17.81 -15.66 -26.24
CA THR A 17 17.60 -14.58 -27.22
C THR A 17 17.96 -13.23 -26.59
N THR A 18 18.05 -12.20 -27.41
CA THR A 18 18.28 -10.83 -26.93
C THR A 18 17.18 -9.89 -27.42
N THR A 19 16.85 -8.89 -26.61
CA THR A 19 15.87 -7.86 -26.92
C THR A 19 16.47 -6.47 -26.71
N LYS A 20 16.20 -5.54 -27.65
CA LYS A 20 16.69 -4.15 -27.56
C LYS A 20 15.56 -3.20 -27.16
N THR A 21 15.86 -2.30 -26.24
CA THR A 21 14.98 -1.18 -25.91
C THR A 21 15.06 -0.05 -26.93
N ASN A 22 14.10 0.88 -26.90
CA ASN A 22 14.15 2.11 -27.70
C ASN A 22 15.41 2.97 -27.44
N LYS A 23 16.04 2.83 -26.27
CA LYS A 23 17.32 3.48 -25.91
C LYS A 23 18.55 2.69 -26.38
N LYS A 24 18.37 1.69 -27.24
CA LYS A 24 19.41 0.80 -27.79
C LYS A 24 20.15 -0.06 -26.73
N ILE A 25 19.62 -0.17 -25.51
CA ILE A 25 20.14 -1.10 -24.50
C ILE A 25 19.66 -2.50 -24.87
N GLU A 26 20.58 -3.44 -24.95
CA GLU A 26 20.31 -4.85 -25.23
C GLU A 26 20.17 -5.62 -23.92
N TYR A 27 19.16 -6.47 -23.83
CA TYR A 27 18.93 -7.34 -22.70
C TYR A 27 18.95 -8.79 -23.13
N ILE A 28 19.60 -9.64 -22.34
CA ILE A 28 19.53 -11.08 -22.48
C ILE A 28 18.17 -11.55 -21.98
N ASN A 29 17.39 -12.21 -22.84
CA ASN A 29 16.05 -12.69 -22.53
C ASN A 29 16.13 -14.07 -21.85
N LEU A 30 16.50 -14.07 -20.58
CA LEU A 30 16.73 -15.27 -19.77
C LEU A 30 16.16 -15.06 -18.36
N PRO A 31 15.35 -15.99 -17.83
CA PRO A 31 14.90 -15.93 -16.43
C PRO A 31 16.07 -16.27 -15.51
N CYS A 32 16.48 -15.33 -14.66
CA CYS A 32 17.54 -15.55 -13.68
C CYS A 32 17.04 -15.16 -12.29
N GLY A 33 17.39 -15.93 -11.28
CA GLY A 33 17.05 -15.69 -9.88
C GLY A 33 18.28 -15.72 -8.98
N PHE A 34 18.30 -14.89 -7.96
CA PHE A 34 19.32 -14.82 -6.92
C PHE A 34 18.68 -14.67 -5.56
N ASP A 35 19.27 -15.30 -4.56
CA ASP A 35 18.83 -15.25 -3.17
C ASP A 35 20.00 -15.51 -2.22
N ILE A 36 19.90 -15.02 -0.98
CA ILE A 36 20.87 -15.31 0.07
C ILE A 36 20.17 -15.82 1.32
N GLU A 37 20.88 -16.68 2.06
CA GLU A 37 20.48 -17.00 3.42
C GLU A 37 21.42 -16.36 4.42
N THR A 38 20.81 -15.81 5.47
CA THR A 38 21.53 -15.10 6.53
C THR A 38 21.36 -15.77 7.88
N THR A 39 22.32 -15.58 8.73
CA THR A 39 22.28 -15.91 10.15
C THR A 39 22.56 -14.69 10.98
N SER A 40 22.24 -14.75 12.26
CA SER A 40 22.56 -13.67 13.19
C SER A 40 23.23 -14.23 14.45
N THR A 41 24.19 -13.50 14.96
CA THR A 41 24.90 -13.80 16.21
C THR A 41 24.98 -12.59 17.11
N LYS A 42 25.10 -12.80 18.42
CA LYS A 42 25.39 -11.71 19.38
C LYS A 42 26.87 -11.48 19.46
N GLN A 43 27.31 -10.23 19.36
CA GLN A 43 28.66 -9.74 19.59
C GLN A 43 28.55 -8.55 20.56
N GLN A 44 29.11 -8.66 21.75
CA GLN A 44 29.11 -7.58 22.77
C GLN A 44 27.71 -7.04 23.03
N ASP A 45 26.66 -7.53 23.13
CA ASP A 45 25.26 -7.08 23.23
C ASP A 45 24.58 -6.64 21.92
N GLU A 46 25.30 -6.57 20.83
CA GLU A 46 24.76 -6.31 19.51
C GLU A 46 24.47 -7.59 18.74
N LYS A 47 23.35 -7.62 18.01
CA LYS A 47 22.99 -8.75 17.15
C LYS A 47 23.33 -8.42 15.71
N ILE A 48 24.30 -9.14 15.14
CA ILE A 48 24.82 -8.95 13.79
C ILE A 48 24.31 -10.05 12.88
N ALA A 49 23.68 -9.67 11.75
CA ALA A 49 23.29 -10.60 10.70
C ALA A 49 24.25 -10.54 9.52
N PHE A 50 24.63 -11.69 9.01
CA PHE A 50 25.53 -11.84 7.86
C PHE A 50 25.12 -13.04 6.98
N MET A 51 25.51 -12.99 5.70
CA MET A 51 25.24 -14.03 4.73
C MET A 51 26.15 -15.25 5.00
N TYR A 52 25.56 -16.46 4.90
CA TYR A 52 26.32 -17.71 5.01
C TYR A 52 26.25 -18.58 3.76
N ILE A 53 25.30 -18.35 2.87
CA ILE A 53 25.17 -18.96 1.55
C ILE A 53 24.43 -18.03 0.60
N TRP A 54 24.85 -18.00 -0.64
CA TRP A 54 24.12 -17.41 -1.73
C TRP A 54 23.85 -18.46 -2.82
N ALA A 55 22.78 -18.26 -3.59
CA ALA A 55 22.39 -19.13 -4.68
C ALA A 55 21.95 -18.31 -5.92
N ILE A 56 22.25 -18.82 -7.10
CA ILE A 56 21.86 -18.24 -8.38
C ILE A 56 21.36 -19.33 -9.35
N GLY A 57 20.24 -19.06 -10.04
CA GLY A 57 19.70 -19.87 -11.11
C GLY A 57 19.72 -19.13 -12.44
N LEU A 58 20.11 -19.79 -13.51
CA LEU A 58 20.22 -19.27 -14.87
C LEU A 58 19.32 -20.07 -15.82
N GLY A 59 18.34 -19.41 -16.43
CA GLY A 59 17.47 -20.01 -17.44
C GLY A 59 16.36 -20.90 -16.84
N HIS A 60 15.75 -21.67 -17.73
CA HIS A 60 14.66 -22.61 -17.41
C HIS A 60 15.14 -23.92 -16.79
N THR A 61 16.44 -24.05 -16.52
CA THR A 61 17.02 -25.25 -15.95
C THR A 61 16.82 -25.30 -14.44
N ASN A 62 16.59 -26.48 -13.87
CA ASN A 62 16.56 -26.65 -12.41
C ASN A 62 17.96 -26.63 -11.79
N LYS A 63 18.98 -26.20 -12.54
CA LYS A 63 20.34 -26.06 -12.04
C LYS A 63 20.49 -24.76 -11.29
N VAL A 64 20.84 -24.88 -10.02
CA VAL A 64 21.09 -23.76 -9.12
C VAL A 64 22.51 -23.89 -8.61
N PHE A 65 23.29 -22.82 -8.78
CA PHE A 65 24.68 -22.70 -8.34
C PHE A 65 24.71 -21.97 -7.00
N TYR A 66 25.68 -22.32 -6.16
CA TYR A 66 25.83 -21.72 -4.84
C TYR A 66 27.31 -21.48 -4.49
N GLY A 67 27.52 -20.52 -3.62
CA GLY A 67 28.78 -20.27 -2.93
C GLY A 67 28.56 -19.82 -1.50
N ARG A 68 29.64 -19.72 -0.79
CA ARG A 68 29.60 -19.46 0.66
C ARG A 68 30.15 -18.08 1.04
N ASN A 69 30.84 -17.41 0.11
CA ASN A 69 31.50 -16.13 0.33
C ASN A 69 31.16 -15.15 -0.79
N TRP A 70 31.24 -13.87 -0.50
CA TRP A 70 31.03 -12.83 -1.49
C TRP A 70 32.06 -12.82 -2.61
N SER A 71 33.32 -13.21 -2.31
CA SER A 71 34.35 -13.40 -3.35
C SER A 71 33.94 -14.38 -4.42
N ASP A 72 33.28 -15.47 -4.02
CA ASP A 72 32.79 -16.48 -4.96
C ASP A 72 31.68 -15.91 -5.86
N PHE A 73 30.81 -15.08 -5.28
CA PHE A 73 29.73 -14.42 -6.04
C PHE A 73 30.28 -13.35 -7.00
N ILE A 74 31.24 -12.55 -6.57
CA ILE A 74 31.91 -11.57 -7.43
C ILE A 74 32.54 -12.29 -8.62
N TRP A 75 33.27 -13.38 -8.38
CA TRP A 75 33.88 -14.19 -9.45
C TRP A 75 32.82 -14.69 -10.44
N VAL A 76 31.68 -15.20 -9.96
CA VAL A 76 30.56 -15.61 -10.84
C VAL A 76 30.06 -14.46 -11.68
N CYS A 77 29.87 -13.27 -11.09
CA CYS A 77 29.44 -12.09 -11.81
C CYS A 77 30.45 -11.65 -12.89
N GLU A 78 31.76 -11.79 -12.63
CA GLU A 78 32.82 -11.54 -13.60
C GLU A 78 32.84 -12.57 -14.75
N GLN A 79 32.57 -13.87 -14.44
CA GLN A 79 32.38 -14.89 -15.47
C GLN A 79 31.17 -14.59 -16.35
N LEU A 80 30.03 -14.23 -15.76
CA LEU A 80 28.82 -13.81 -16.49
C LEU A 80 29.13 -12.60 -17.40
N GLN A 81 29.84 -11.59 -16.87
CA GLN A 81 30.25 -10.43 -17.65
C GLN A 81 31.09 -10.85 -18.88
N THR A 82 32.12 -11.65 -18.65
CA THR A 82 33.07 -12.05 -19.69
C THR A 82 32.42 -12.91 -20.77
N LEU A 83 31.73 -13.98 -20.36
CA LEU A 83 31.18 -14.98 -21.28
C LEU A 83 29.96 -14.49 -22.04
N LEU A 84 29.09 -13.69 -21.38
CA LEU A 84 27.92 -13.08 -22.01
C LEU A 84 28.20 -11.69 -22.59
N LYS A 85 29.43 -11.18 -22.47
CA LYS A 85 29.89 -9.85 -22.96
C LYS A 85 29.03 -8.71 -22.38
N LEU A 86 28.74 -8.78 -21.08
CA LEU A 86 27.89 -7.80 -20.41
C LEU A 86 28.63 -6.47 -20.25
N ASN A 87 27.86 -5.40 -20.27
CA ASN A 87 28.28 -4.02 -19.99
C ASN A 87 27.04 -3.16 -19.75
N LEU A 88 27.21 -1.85 -19.53
CA LEU A 88 26.09 -0.96 -19.25
C LEU A 88 25.02 -0.88 -20.35
N ASN A 89 25.37 -1.25 -21.61
CA ASN A 89 24.47 -1.29 -22.76
C ASN A 89 24.05 -2.70 -23.17
N ARG A 90 24.64 -3.74 -22.59
CA ARG A 90 24.25 -5.16 -22.77
C ARG A 90 24.12 -5.79 -21.40
N ARG A 91 22.89 -6.10 -21.00
CA ARG A 91 22.57 -6.41 -19.61
C ARG A 91 21.95 -7.78 -19.44
N LEU A 92 22.27 -8.41 -18.30
CA LEU A 92 21.56 -9.55 -17.76
C LEU A 92 20.68 -9.10 -16.61
N VAL A 93 19.39 -9.47 -16.62
CA VAL A 93 18.49 -9.20 -15.49
C VAL A 93 18.48 -10.41 -14.56
N VAL A 94 18.72 -10.15 -13.27
CA VAL A 94 18.64 -11.15 -12.20
C VAL A 94 17.58 -10.69 -11.21
N TYR A 95 16.57 -11.54 -10.97
CA TYR A 95 15.50 -11.24 -10.04
C TYR A 95 15.83 -11.75 -8.63
N VAL A 96 15.47 -10.92 -7.66
CA VAL A 96 15.65 -11.14 -6.23
C VAL A 96 14.29 -10.98 -5.55
N HIS A 97 13.95 -11.86 -4.63
CA HIS A 97 12.67 -11.75 -3.93
C HIS A 97 12.81 -10.93 -2.65
N ASN A 98 12.52 -9.62 -2.74
CA ASN A 98 12.78 -8.57 -1.75
C ASN A 98 14.20 -7.98 -1.84
N LEU A 99 14.56 -7.46 -3.02
CA LEU A 99 15.86 -6.85 -3.30
C LEU A 99 16.33 -5.86 -2.21
N GLY A 100 15.39 -5.19 -1.53
CA GLY A 100 15.71 -4.29 -0.43
C GLY A 100 16.47 -4.95 0.73
N TYR A 101 16.34 -6.26 0.92
CA TYR A 101 17.08 -7.02 1.91
C TYR A 101 18.46 -7.42 1.39
N GLU A 102 18.55 -8.09 0.25
CA GLU A 102 19.80 -8.59 -0.31
C GLU A 102 20.75 -7.47 -0.71
N PHE A 103 20.22 -6.36 -1.21
CA PHE A 103 21.03 -5.20 -1.61
C PHE A 103 21.91 -4.68 -0.47
N GLN A 104 21.42 -4.74 0.77
CA GLN A 104 22.15 -4.29 1.96
C GLN A 104 23.43 -5.09 2.18
N PHE A 105 23.38 -6.41 1.86
CA PHE A 105 24.52 -7.30 2.04
C PHE A 105 25.53 -7.25 0.87
N MET A 106 25.12 -6.80 -0.31
CA MET A 106 25.99 -6.77 -1.48
C MET A 106 26.45 -5.35 -1.88
N ARG A 107 25.94 -4.30 -1.23
CA ARG A 107 26.14 -2.91 -1.63
C ARG A 107 27.61 -2.48 -1.73
N HIS A 108 28.50 -2.94 -0.88
CA HIS A 108 29.91 -2.61 -0.89
C HIS A 108 30.77 -3.43 -1.84
N TYR A 109 30.23 -4.53 -2.38
CA TYR A 109 30.99 -5.41 -3.27
C TYR A 109 30.94 -5.03 -4.74
N PHE A 110 30.04 -4.12 -5.11
CA PHE A 110 29.87 -3.66 -6.49
C PHE A 110 29.81 -2.13 -6.56
N LYS A 111 30.19 -1.58 -7.72
CA LYS A 111 29.86 -0.21 -8.09
C LYS A 111 28.48 -0.19 -8.73
N TRP A 112 27.64 0.75 -8.33
CA TRP A 112 26.23 0.86 -8.73
C TRP A 112 25.98 2.11 -9.58
N PRO A 113 26.21 2.08 -10.89
CA PRO A 113 25.95 3.22 -11.79
C PRO A 113 24.50 3.68 -11.79
N GLN A 114 23.56 2.81 -11.47
CA GLN A 114 22.14 3.15 -11.42
C GLN A 114 21.40 2.32 -10.37
N VAL A 115 20.80 3.00 -9.40
CA VAL A 115 19.84 2.42 -8.46
C VAL A 115 18.53 3.18 -8.60
N PHE A 116 17.42 2.44 -8.75
CA PHE A 116 16.08 3.01 -8.72
C PHE A 116 15.35 2.47 -7.51
N ALA A 117 14.96 3.39 -6.63
CA ALA A 117 14.33 3.06 -5.35
C ALA A 117 13.01 3.82 -5.16
N VAL A 118 12.10 3.26 -4.38
CA VAL A 118 10.85 3.93 -3.96
C VAL A 118 11.02 4.75 -2.69
N GLY A 119 12.15 4.64 -2.04
CA GLY A 119 12.57 5.34 -0.84
C GLY A 119 13.94 4.83 -0.42
N GLU A 120 14.54 5.46 0.58
CA GLU A 120 15.81 4.99 1.14
C GLU A 120 15.73 3.51 1.55
N ARG A 121 16.77 2.75 1.23
CA ARG A 121 16.89 1.30 1.52
C ARG A 121 15.81 0.42 0.88
N LYS A 122 15.09 0.94 -0.14
CA LYS A 122 14.05 0.20 -0.86
C LYS A 122 14.29 0.21 -2.37
N PRO A 123 15.41 -0.34 -2.86
CA PRO A 123 15.66 -0.45 -4.29
C PRO A 123 14.65 -1.43 -4.94
N ILE A 124 14.14 -1.04 -6.11
CA ILE A 124 13.36 -1.91 -6.99
C ILE A 124 14.27 -2.48 -8.09
N LYS A 125 15.29 -1.70 -8.45
CA LYS A 125 16.25 -2.05 -9.48
C LYS A 125 17.62 -1.48 -9.12
N ALA A 126 18.65 -2.31 -9.24
CA ALA A 126 20.04 -1.91 -9.07
C ALA A 126 20.91 -2.48 -10.20
N LEU A 127 21.56 -1.62 -10.96
CA LEU A 127 22.51 -1.99 -12.02
C LEU A 127 23.94 -1.88 -11.50
N CYS A 128 24.67 -2.98 -11.49
CA CYS A 128 26.09 -2.95 -11.18
C CYS A 128 26.95 -2.66 -12.42
N SER A 129 28.18 -2.22 -12.20
CA SER A 129 29.14 -1.87 -13.27
C SER A 129 29.47 -3.02 -14.23
N LEU A 130 29.24 -4.28 -13.80
CA LEU A 130 29.44 -5.47 -14.62
C LEU A 130 28.34 -5.71 -15.65
N GLY A 131 27.25 -4.90 -15.67
CA GLY A 131 26.13 -5.05 -16.59
C GLY A 131 25.06 -6.05 -16.11
N ILE A 132 25.09 -6.42 -14.83
CA ILE A 132 24.04 -7.20 -14.18
C ILE A 132 23.04 -6.22 -13.54
N GLU A 133 21.77 -6.37 -13.88
CA GLU A 133 20.66 -5.54 -13.38
C GLU A 133 19.79 -6.37 -12.45
N PHE A 134 19.91 -6.15 -11.14
CA PHE A 134 19.05 -6.79 -10.14
C PHE A 134 17.69 -6.12 -10.10
N ARG A 135 16.62 -6.92 -10.08
CA ARG A 135 15.22 -6.43 -9.99
C ARG A 135 14.46 -7.16 -8.89
N ASP A 136 13.53 -6.45 -8.26
CA ASP A 136 12.70 -6.99 -7.19
C ASP A 136 11.51 -7.79 -7.74
N SER A 137 11.41 -9.08 -7.41
CA SER A 137 10.29 -9.94 -7.78
C SER A 137 9.14 -9.92 -6.75
N TYR A 138 9.42 -9.51 -5.49
CA TYR A 138 8.38 -9.33 -4.48
C TYR A 138 7.46 -8.15 -4.82
N ILE A 139 8.04 -7.01 -5.18
CA ILE A 139 7.27 -5.82 -5.59
C ILE A 139 6.54 -6.07 -6.93
N LEU A 140 7.11 -6.90 -7.79
CA LEU A 140 6.48 -7.31 -9.04
C LEU A 140 5.28 -8.24 -8.82
N SER A 141 5.41 -9.25 -7.96
CA SER A 141 4.33 -10.20 -7.65
C SER A 141 3.29 -9.61 -6.71
N GLY A 142 3.73 -8.87 -5.71
CA GLY A 142 2.93 -8.39 -4.57
C GLY A 142 2.66 -9.49 -3.53
N PHE A 143 3.39 -10.63 -3.58
CA PHE A 143 3.17 -11.80 -2.73
C PHE A 143 4.47 -12.32 -2.12
N SER A 144 4.35 -13.03 -0.99
CA SER A 144 5.42 -13.86 -0.48
C SER A 144 5.83 -14.93 -1.50
N LEU A 145 7.03 -15.47 -1.37
CA LEU A 145 7.55 -16.49 -2.28
C LEU A 145 6.65 -17.76 -2.29
N GLU A 146 6.10 -18.13 -1.13
CA GLU A 146 5.13 -19.23 -1.00
C GLU A 146 3.86 -18.97 -1.82
N ASN A 147 3.28 -17.77 -1.71
CA ASN A 147 2.10 -17.42 -2.49
C ASN A 147 2.43 -17.24 -3.97
N THR A 148 3.63 -16.78 -4.31
CA THR A 148 4.12 -16.75 -5.70
C THR A 148 4.19 -18.15 -6.28
N ALA A 149 4.70 -19.14 -5.53
CA ALA A 149 4.74 -20.55 -5.96
C ALA A 149 3.34 -21.13 -6.20
N LYS A 150 2.38 -20.84 -5.33
CA LYS A 150 0.97 -21.25 -5.48
C LYS A 150 0.30 -20.68 -6.74
N ASN A 151 0.81 -19.55 -7.25
CA ASN A 151 0.31 -18.86 -8.43
C ASN A 151 0.86 -19.35 -9.75
N LEU A 152 1.88 -20.18 -9.75
CA LEU A 152 2.48 -20.69 -10.98
C LEU A 152 1.50 -21.60 -11.72
N VAL A 153 1.24 -21.28 -12.98
CA VAL A 153 0.28 -21.99 -13.83
C VAL A 153 0.98 -22.98 -14.75
N THR A 154 2.00 -22.53 -15.46
CA THR A 154 2.73 -23.30 -16.49
C THR A 154 3.98 -23.95 -15.91
N HIS A 155 4.79 -23.17 -15.19
CA HIS A 155 6.06 -23.61 -14.60
C HIS A 155 5.88 -23.98 -13.12
N LYS A 156 4.98 -24.92 -12.83
CA LYS A 156 4.58 -25.25 -11.44
C LYS A 156 5.76 -25.74 -10.61
N VAL A 157 6.02 -25.04 -9.52
CA VAL A 157 6.98 -25.42 -8.48
C VAL A 157 6.27 -25.34 -7.14
N LYS A 158 6.33 -26.43 -6.37
CA LYS A 158 5.76 -26.45 -5.01
C LYS A 158 6.79 -25.88 -4.04
N LYS A 159 6.40 -24.90 -3.22
CA LYS A 159 7.25 -24.43 -2.12
C LYS A 159 7.49 -25.58 -1.17
N LEU A 160 8.75 -25.90 -0.93
CA LEU A 160 9.13 -26.82 0.12
C LEU A 160 8.88 -26.14 1.47
N VAL A 161 7.96 -26.69 2.23
CA VAL A 161 7.74 -26.31 3.62
C VAL A 161 8.80 -27.07 4.44
N GLY A 162 10.02 -26.60 4.44
CA GLY A 162 11.10 -27.08 5.30
C GLY A 162 11.36 -26.00 6.35
N ASN A 163 11.36 -26.39 7.60
CA ASN A 163 11.73 -25.48 8.68
C ASN A 163 13.24 -25.32 8.66
N LEU A 164 13.74 -24.31 7.96
CA LEU A 164 15.06 -23.79 8.28
C LEU A 164 14.97 -23.25 9.71
N ASP A 165 15.62 -23.87 10.65
CA ASP A 165 15.66 -23.34 12.01
C ASP A 165 16.57 -22.10 12.04
N TYR A 166 15.95 -20.91 11.96
CA TYR A 166 16.66 -19.64 11.98
C TYR A 166 17.27 -19.29 13.34
N SER A 167 17.02 -20.09 14.40
CA SER A 167 17.67 -19.91 15.70
C SER A 167 19.10 -20.47 15.71
N LEU A 168 19.41 -21.36 14.77
CA LEU A 168 20.73 -21.97 14.65
C LEU A 168 21.71 -21.04 13.94
N VAL A 169 22.81 -20.72 14.60
CA VAL A 169 23.87 -19.92 14.00
C VAL A 169 24.65 -20.76 12.97
N ARG A 170 24.75 -20.25 11.75
CA ARG A 170 25.51 -20.85 10.65
C ARG A 170 26.58 -19.87 10.18
N THR A 171 27.71 -20.40 9.77
CA THR A 171 28.78 -19.60 9.17
C THR A 171 29.05 -20.08 7.74
N PRO A 172 29.78 -19.34 6.93
CA PRO A 172 30.20 -19.82 5.59
C PRO A 172 30.90 -21.19 5.61
N GLU A 173 31.43 -21.61 6.75
CA GLU A 173 32.12 -22.89 6.92
C GLU A 173 31.25 -24.01 7.50
N THR A 174 30.03 -23.72 7.93
CA THR A 174 29.11 -24.72 8.48
C THR A 174 28.63 -25.67 7.39
N PRO A 175 28.84 -27.00 7.53
CA PRO A 175 28.30 -27.97 6.59
C PRO A 175 26.77 -27.96 6.62
N LEU A 176 26.14 -27.72 5.48
CA LEU A 176 24.67 -27.69 5.36
C LEU A 176 24.15 -29.09 5.05
N SER A 177 22.98 -29.41 5.58
CA SER A 177 22.26 -30.65 5.29
C SER A 177 21.65 -30.62 3.89
N VAL A 178 21.28 -31.81 3.37
CA VAL A 178 20.59 -31.92 2.07
C VAL A 178 19.28 -31.13 2.08
N SER A 179 18.52 -31.16 3.18
CA SER A 179 17.27 -30.43 3.32
C SER A 179 17.45 -28.90 3.30
N GLU A 180 18.52 -28.39 3.91
CA GLU A 180 18.86 -26.96 3.86
C GLU A 180 19.25 -26.51 2.44
N MET A 181 20.04 -27.36 1.76
CA MET A 181 20.43 -27.10 0.37
C MET A 181 19.23 -27.19 -0.58
N ASP A 182 18.29 -28.10 -0.35
CA ASP A 182 17.07 -28.23 -1.14
C ASP A 182 16.11 -27.06 -0.90
N TYR A 183 16.07 -26.52 0.32
CA TYR A 183 15.33 -25.29 0.63
C TYR A 183 15.85 -24.10 -0.19
N CYS A 184 17.14 -23.80 -0.12
CA CYS A 184 17.77 -22.71 -0.88
C CYS A 184 17.57 -22.88 -2.40
N ARG A 185 17.71 -24.13 -2.90
CA ARG A 185 17.45 -24.43 -4.32
C ARG A 185 16.00 -24.14 -4.71
N ASN A 186 15.05 -24.51 -3.85
CA ASN A 186 13.63 -24.34 -4.13
C ASN A 186 13.24 -22.88 -4.27
N ASP A 187 13.79 -21.99 -3.47
CA ASP A 187 13.50 -20.54 -3.52
C ASP A 187 13.96 -19.93 -4.84
N ILE A 188 15.15 -20.27 -5.31
CA ILE A 188 15.64 -19.88 -6.64
C ILE A 188 14.77 -20.44 -7.76
N THR A 189 14.39 -21.72 -7.65
CA THR A 189 13.54 -22.36 -8.68
C THR A 189 12.17 -21.70 -8.80
N ILE A 190 11.59 -21.24 -7.69
CA ILE A 190 10.33 -20.48 -7.71
C ILE A 190 10.52 -19.12 -8.40
N ILE A 191 11.60 -18.40 -8.09
CA ILE A 191 11.88 -17.10 -8.73
C ILE A 191 12.04 -17.27 -10.24
N THR A 192 12.87 -18.22 -10.69
CA THR A 192 13.09 -18.46 -12.12
C THR A 192 11.82 -18.93 -12.84
N ALA A 193 11.04 -19.81 -12.24
CA ALA A 193 9.75 -20.25 -12.76
C ALA A 193 8.75 -19.09 -12.91
N TYR A 194 8.64 -18.24 -11.89
CA TYR A 194 7.78 -17.06 -11.93
C TYR A 194 8.21 -16.10 -13.06
N ILE A 195 9.49 -15.83 -13.21
CA ILE A 195 9.99 -14.94 -14.27
C ILE A 195 9.82 -15.58 -15.65
N SER A 196 9.93 -16.91 -15.77
CA SER A 196 9.59 -17.62 -17.01
C SER A 196 8.15 -17.37 -17.44
N GLU A 197 7.19 -17.51 -16.53
CA GLU A 197 5.78 -17.21 -16.81
C GLU A 197 5.56 -15.72 -17.17
N GLN A 198 6.33 -14.80 -16.56
CA GLN A 198 6.24 -13.39 -16.93
C GLN A 198 6.81 -13.15 -18.35
N ILE A 199 7.90 -13.82 -18.73
CA ILE A 199 8.43 -13.75 -20.10
C ILE A 199 7.41 -14.33 -21.09
N ASP A 200 6.78 -15.45 -20.80
CA ASP A 200 5.74 -16.05 -21.64
C ASP A 200 4.54 -15.10 -21.82
N MET A 201 4.12 -14.45 -20.73
CA MET A 201 2.99 -13.50 -20.74
C MET A 201 3.29 -12.21 -21.52
N TYR A 202 4.47 -11.64 -21.35
CA TYR A 202 4.82 -10.33 -21.93
C TYR A 202 5.63 -10.43 -23.22
N GLY A 203 6.12 -11.63 -23.55
CA GLY A 203 6.91 -11.94 -24.73
C GLY A 203 8.42 -11.73 -24.59
N ASP A 204 8.87 -10.88 -23.69
CA ASP A 204 10.29 -10.71 -23.34
C ASP A 204 10.50 -10.01 -21.99
N ILE A 205 11.72 -10.14 -21.45
CA ILE A 205 12.10 -9.64 -20.12
C ILE A 205 12.04 -8.11 -19.98
N VAL A 206 12.14 -7.37 -21.08
CA VAL A 206 12.12 -5.91 -21.10
C VAL A 206 10.69 -5.39 -20.88
N LYS A 207 9.71 -6.14 -21.35
CA LYS A 207 8.29 -5.77 -21.26
C LYS A 207 7.67 -6.11 -19.90
N ILE A 208 8.35 -6.90 -19.07
CA ILE A 208 7.89 -7.21 -17.72
C ILE A 208 7.83 -5.89 -16.92
N PRO A 209 6.68 -5.55 -16.32
CA PRO A 209 6.57 -4.39 -15.45
C PRO A 209 7.52 -4.49 -14.24
N MET A 210 7.98 -3.35 -13.73
CA MET A 210 8.86 -3.34 -12.55
C MET A 210 8.11 -3.63 -11.25
N THR A 211 6.79 -3.36 -11.22
CA THR A 211 5.95 -3.49 -10.01
C THR A 211 4.56 -3.98 -10.38
N ASN A 212 3.84 -4.55 -9.43
CA ASN A 212 2.43 -4.91 -9.61
C ASN A 212 1.57 -3.68 -9.98
N THR A 213 1.77 -2.55 -9.32
CA THR A 213 1.10 -1.29 -9.69
C THR A 213 1.44 -0.86 -11.12
N GLY A 214 2.68 -1.07 -11.57
CA GLY A 214 3.11 -0.83 -12.96
C GLY A 214 2.35 -1.70 -13.97
N ARG A 215 2.02 -2.94 -13.61
CA ARG A 215 1.17 -3.84 -14.41
C ARG A 215 -0.22 -3.25 -14.61
N VAL A 216 -0.89 -2.87 -13.51
CA VAL A 216 -2.22 -2.24 -13.55
C VAL A 216 -2.18 -0.95 -14.35
N ARG A 217 -1.16 -0.12 -14.11
CA ARG A 217 -0.95 1.14 -14.86
C ARG A 217 -0.85 0.89 -16.36
N SER A 218 -0.12 -0.14 -16.77
CA SER A 218 0.02 -0.51 -18.19
C SER A 218 -1.31 -0.98 -18.78
N HIS A 219 -2.05 -1.81 -18.06
CA HIS A 219 -3.37 -2.31 -18.48
C HIS A 219 -4.38 -1.17 -18.66
N VAL A 220 -4.60 -0.37 -17.64
CA VAL A 220 -5.58 0.73 -17.68
C VAL A 220 -5.18 1.79 -18.71
N ARG A 221 -3.90 2.12 -18.83
CA ARG A 221 -3.41 3.03 -19.87
C ARG A 221 -3.67 2.49 -21.27
N HIS A 222 -3.47 1.18 -21.48
CA HIS A 222 -3.79 0.55 -22.76
C HIS A 222 -5.27 0.70 -23.09
N GLU A 223 -6.16 0.43 -22.14
CA GLU A 223 -7.61 0.63 -22.30
C GLU A 223 -7.97 2.09 -22.59
N CYS A 224 -7.25 3.06 -22.08
CA CYS A 224 -7.48 4.48 -22.36
C CYS A 224 -7.06 4.88 -23.79
N TYR A 225 -5.96 4.36 -24.28
CA TYR A 225 -5.30 4.84 -25.50
C TYR A 225 -5.46 3.95 -26.71
N HIS A 226 -5.75 2.65 -26.53
CA HIS A 226 -5.74 1.67 -27.62
C HIS A 226 -7.08 0.94 -27.74
N THR A 227 -7.33 0.40 -28.91
CA THR A 227 -8.40 -0.55 -29.19
C THR A 227 -7.78 -1.92 -29.47
N ASN A 228 -8.55 -3.00 -29.38
CA ASN A 228 -8.10 -4.35 -29.70
C ASN A 228 -7.40 -4.41 -31.06
N LYS A 229 -6.40 -5.26 -31.17
CA LYS A 229 -5.38 -5.34 -32.22
C LYS A 229 -5.89 -5.29 -33.70
N ASN A 230 -7.17 -5.52 -33.96
CA ASN A 230 -7.70 -5.64 -35.33
C ASN A 230 -8.17 -4.31 -35.96
N HIS A 231 -8.08 -3.17 -35.27
CA HIS A 231 -8.62 -1.89 -35.76
C HIS A 231 -7.65 -0.70 -35.61
N ARG A 232 -6.55 -0.70 -36.37
CA ARG A 232 -5.52 0.38 -36.31
C ARG A 232 -6.07 1.79 -36.49
N LYS A 233 -7.06 2.02 -37.38
CA LYS A 233 -7.66 3.34 -37.60
C LYS A 233 -8.50 3.82 -36.41
N SER A 234 -9.28 2.92 -35.79
CA SER A 234 -10.08 3.25 -34.58
C SER A 234 -9.18 3.51 -33.36
N SER A 235 -8.02 2.83 -33.25
CA SER A 235 -7.04 3.07 -32.21
C SER A 235 -6.44 4.47 -32.26
N LYS A 236 -6.11 4.98 -33.46
CA LYS A 236 -5.60 6.36 -33.60
C LYS A 236 -6.64 7.40 -33.14
N GLY A 237 -7.90 7.22 -33.48
CA GLY A 237 -8.99 8.10 -33.05
C GLY A 237 -9.20 8.07 -31.52
N LYS A 238 -9.15 6.90 -30.89
CA LYS A 238 -9.22 6.74 -29.42
C LYS A 238 -8.05 7.42 -28.73
N TYR A 239 -6.82 7.21 -29.22
CA TYR A 239 -5.63 7.87 -28.71
C TYR A 239 -5.75 9.39 -28.73
N ILE A 240 -6.15 9.98 -29.87
CA ILE A 240 -6.26 11.43 -30.01
C ILE A 240 -7.32 11.98 -29.03
N ARG A 241 -8.51 11.36 -28.95
CA ARG A 241 -9.56 11.80 -28.02
C ARG A 241 -9.09 11.78 -26.58
N TYR A 242 -8.46 10.70 -26.14
CA TYR A 242 -7.99 10.60 -24.75
C TYR A 242 -6.85 11.58 -24.46
N ARG A 243 -5.93 11.76 -25.41
CA ARG A 243 -4.86 12.76 -25.31
C ARG A 243 -5.40 14.17 -25.20
N ASN A 244 -6.44 14.52 -25.91
CA ASN A 244 -7.08 15.83 -25.80
C ASN A 244 -7.63 16.04 -24.40
N ILE A 245 -8.35 15.05 -23.82
CA ILE A 245 -8.80 15.12 -22.41
C ILE A 245 -7.60 15.41 -21.49
N MET A 246 -6.50 14.68 -21.63
CA MET A 246 -5.33 14.88 -20.77
C MET A 246 -4.65 16.24 -20.97
N LYS A 247 -4.63 16.78 -22.18
CA LYS A 247 -4.09 18.13 -22.46
C LYS A 247 -4.91 19.23 -21.78
N ASP A 248 -6.21 19.03 -21.65
CA ASP A 248 -7.10 20.00 -21.00
C ASP A 248 -7.00 19.91 -19.47
N LEU A 249 -6.59 18.78 -18.91
CA LEU A 249 -6.45 18.51 -17.48
C LEU A 249 -5.01 18.76 -17.00
N THR A 250 -4.57 20.02 -17.00
CA THR A 250 -3.24 20.43 -16.49
C THR A 250 -3.36 21.08 -15.12
N ILE A 251 -2.27 21.08 -14.38
CA ILE A 251 -2.14 21.68 -13.03
C ILE A 251 -0.96 22.64 -13.08
N ASP A 252 -1.05 23.81 -12.43
CA ASP A 252 0.08 24.64 -12.08
C ASP A 252 0.53 24.37 -10.64
N SER A 253 1.68 24.88 -10.25
CA SER A 253 2.26 24.65 -8.93
C SER A 253 1.38 25.19 -7.80
N LYS A 254 0.75 26.34 -7.99
CA LYS A 254 -0.15 26.96 -7.01
C LYS A 254 -1.38 26.07 -6.77
N THR A 255 -2.02 25.63 -7.84
CA THR A 255 -3.14 24.68 -7.78
C THR A 255 -2.73 23.36 -7.15
N TYR A 256 -1.55 22.82 -7.53
CA TYR A 256 -1.06 21.56 -6.96
C TYR A 256 -0.86 21.66 -5.44
N ILE A 257 -0.22 22.72 -4.95
CA ILE A 257 -0.02 22.95 -3.52
C ILE A 257 -1.36 23.02 -2.78
N GLN A 258 -2.35 23.72 -3.35
CA GLN A 258 -3.68 23.82 -2.75
C GLN A 258 -4.40 22.48 -2.72
N LEU A 259 -4.38 21.70 -3.81
CA LEU A 259 -4.92 20.34 -3.87
C LEU A 259 -4.22 19.41 -2.86
N LYS A 260 -2.91 19.53 -2.71
CA LYS A 260 -2.13 18.73 -1.75
C LYS A 260 -2.49 19.04 -0.30
N ARG A 261 -2.76 20.33 0.03
CA ARG A 261 -3.28 20.72 1.35
C ARG A 261 -4.67 20.15 1.62
N ALA A 262 -5.56 20.22 0.63
CA ALA A 262 -6.92 19.70 0.73
C ALA A 262 -6.97 18.15 0.77
N PHE A 263 -5.93 17.46 0.29
CA PHE A 263 -5.92 15.99 0.23
C PHE A 263 -5.97 15.37 1.63
N MET A 264 -6.98 14.56 1.85
CA MET A 264 -7.11 13.65 3.01
C MET A 264 -7.37 12.23 2.52
N GLY A 265 -6.78 11.24 3.18
CA GLY A 265 -7.06 9.82 2.95
C GLY A 265 -8.43 9.39 3.47
N GLY A 266 -8.62 8.08 3.66
CA GLY A 266 -9.78 7.53 4.32
C GLY A 266 -9.90 7.98 5.78
N PHE A 267 -11.11 8.06 6.28
CA PHE A 267 -11.36 8.42 7.67
C PHE A 267 -11.27 7.17 8.56
N THR A 268 -10.45 7.23 9.60
CA THR A 268 -10.30 6.16 10.59
C THR A 268 -10.33 6.80 11.98
N HIS A 269 -11.29 6.41 12.79
CA HIS A 269 -11.42 6.96 14.14
C HIS A 269 -12.27 6.06 15.05
N ALA A 270 -12.19 6.27 16.36
CA ALA A 270 -12.99 5.59 17.37
C ALA A 270 -13.86 6.60 18.11
N ASN A 271 -15.12 6.24 18.36
CA ASN A 271 -15.99 7.01 19.21
C ASN A 271 -15.42 7.09 20.65
N ALA A 272 -15.07 8.28 21.08
CA ALA A 272 -14.42 8.51 22.37
C ALA A 272 -15.30 8.06 23.56
N ASN A 273 -16.64 8.08 23.43
CA ASN A 273 -17.55 7.62 24.47
C ASN A 273 -17.39 6.13 24.81
N TYR A 274 -16.86 5.34 23.87
CA TYR A 274 -16.62 3.91 24.04
C TYR A 274 -15.13 3.54 24.12
N SER A 275 -14.23 4.50 24.02
CA SER A 275 -12.80 4.25 24.12
C SER A 275 -12.42 3.57 25.43
N GLY A 276 -11.67 2.48 25.35
CA GLY A 276 -11.26 1.67 26.50
C GLY A 276 -12.29 0.74 27.08
N LYS A 277 -13.56 0.81 26.65
CA LYS A 277 -14.64 -0.06 27.11
C LYS A 277 -14.69 -1.35 26.29
N THR A 278 -14.89 -2.48 26.94
CA THR A 278 -15.20 -3.75 26.28
C THR A 278 -16.70 -3.82 26.01
N LEU A 279 -17.06 -3.86 24.74
CA LEU A 279 -18.46 -3.92 24.29
C LEU A 279 -18.78 -5.32 23.78
N SER A 280 -20.04 -5.74 23.93
CA SER A 280 -20.55 -7.03 23.44
C SER A 280 -21.45 -6.82 22.21
N ASN A 281 -21.52 -7.82 21.35
CA ASN A 281 -22.41 -7.84 20.18
C ASN A 281 -22.25 -6.62 19.23
N VAL A 282 -21.01 -6.28 18.93
CA VAL A 282 -20.69 -5.19 18.00
C VAL A 282 -20.73 -5.72 16.57
N SER A 283 -21.63 -5.20 15.77
CA SER A 283 -21.77 -5.56 14.35
C SER A 283 -20.79 -4.81 13.47
N SER A 284 -20.38 -5.44 12.37
CA SER A 284 -19.47 -4.90 11.37
C SER A 284 -20.17 -4.84 10.02
N ILE A 285 -20.14 -3.66 9.40
CA ILE A 285 -20.55 -3.45 8.00
C ILE A 285 -19.40 -2.81 7.22
N ASP A 286 -19.28 -3.15 5.95
CA ASP A 286 -18.20 -2.69 5.07
C ASP A 286 -18.74 -2.36 3.67
N PHE A 287 -18.19 -1.33 3.02
CA PHE A 287 -18.55 -1.03 1.63
C PHE A 287 -17.96 -2.04 0.66
N THR A 288 -18.78 -2.61 -0.19
CA THR A 288 -18.31 -3.46 -1.27
C THR A 288 -17.49 -2.65 -2.28
N SER A 289 -16.15 -2.58 -2.07
CA SER A 289 -15.18 -1.82 -2.90
C SER A 289 -15.46 -0.31 -2.94
N SER A 290 -15.30 0.36 -1.81
CA SER A 290 -15.60 1.79 -1.60
C SER A 290 -14.99 2.72 -2.67
N TYR A 291 -13.67 2.79 -2.83
CA TYR A 291 -13.05 3.69 -3.81
C TYR A 291 -13.46 3.41 -5.26
N PRO A 292 -13.47 2.15 -5.73
CA PRO A 292 -14.01 1.84 -7.05
C PRO A 292 -15.45 2.27 -7.24
N SER A 293 -16.32 2.13 -6.24
CA SER A 293 -17.72 2.50 -6.34
C SER A 293 -17.93 4.00 -6.53
N VAL A 294 -17.21 4.83 -5.78
CA VAL A 294 -17.30 6.28 -5.97
C VAL A 294 -16.72 6.72 -7.32
N MET A 295 -15.67 6.05 -7.81
CA MET A 295 -15.14 6.33 -9.16
C MET A 295 -16.16 6.04 -10.27
N VAL A 296 -17.07 5.11 -10.05
CA VAL A 296 -18.15 4.76 -10.98
C VAL A 296 -19.36 5.67 -10.79
N ALA A 297 -19.75 5.97 -9.56
CA ALA A 297 -21.00 6.65 -9.22
C ALA A 297 -20.95 8.18 -9.35
N GLU A 298 -19.79 8.80 -9.09
CA GLU A 298 -19.70 10.24 -8.85
C GLU A 298 -19.11 11.01 -10.04
N LYS A 299 -19.25 12.33 -10.01
CA LYS A 299 -18.65 13.25 -10.98
C LYS A 299 -17.39 13.89 -10.42
N PHE A 300 -16.38 14.03 -11.26
CA PHE A 300 -15.04 14.46 -10.93
C PHE A 300 -14.66 15.75 -11.67
N PRO A 301 -13.63 16.51 -11.22
CA PRO A 301 -13.15 17.66 -11.96
C PRO A 301 -12.64 17.24 -13.34
N MET A 302 -13.26 17.74 -14.39
CA MET A 302 -13.00 17.43 -15.80
C MET A 302 -12.59 18.64 -16.62
N SER A 303 -12.09 19.68 -15.96
CA SER A 303 -11.44 20.84 -16.56
C SER A 303 -10.28 21.31 -15.68
N ARG A 304 -9.47 22.25 -16.18
CA ARG A 304 -8.51 22.98 -15.34
C ARG A 304 -9.25 23.74 -14.25
N PHE A 305 -8.62 23.85 -13.10
CA PHE A 305 -9.09 24.74 -12.06
C PHE A 305 -8.89 26.21 -12.45
N LYS A 306 -9.86 27.04 -12.14
CA LYS A 306 -9.83 28.49 -12.34
C LYS A 306 -10.12 29.18 -11.02
N PRO A 307 -9.40 30.25 -10.69
CA PRO A 307 -9.74 31.06 -9.54
C PRO A 307 -11.07 31.81 -9.77
N ILE A 308 -11.80 32.03 -8.69
CA ILE A 308 -13.02 32.85 -8.68
C ILE A 308 -13.06 33.62 -7.36
N GLU A 309 -13.46 34.87 -7.44
CA GLU A 309 -13.83 35.67 -6.28
C GLU A 309 -15.29 35.42 -5.95
N VAL A 310 -15.59 35.21 -4.69
CA VAL A 310 -16.92 34.90 -4.17
C VAL A 310 -17.34 36.05 -3.24
N SER A 311 -18.49 36.65 -3.52
CA SER A 311 -18.98 37.82 -2.78
C SER A 311 -19.57 37.45 -1.42
N ASP A 312 -20.21 36.28 -1.33
CA ASP A 312 -20.85 35.80 -0.12
C ASP A 312 -20.97 34.27 -0.10
N LEU A 313 -21.50 33.74 0.99
CA LEU A 313 -21.66 32.29 1.16
C LEU A 313 -22.72 31.67 0.24
N TYR A 314 -23.73 32.44 -0.18
CA TYR A 314 -24.75 31.95 -1.08
C TYR A 314 -24.18 31.65 -2.47
N GLU A 315 -23.37 32.59 -2.98
CA GLU A 315 -22.66 32.39 -4.25
C GLU A 315 -21.69 31.20 -4.16
N LEU A 316 -20.98 31.04 -3.02
CA LEU A 316 -20.12 29.85 -2.80
C LEU A 316 -20.92 28.56 -2.89
N GLU A 317 -22.08 28.49 -2.25
CA GLU A 317 -22.91 27.29 -2.25
C GLU A 317 -23.44 26.96 -3.66
N GLU A 318 -23.88 27.99 -4.44
CA GLU A 318 -24.26 27.78 -5.84
C GLU A 318 -23.12 27.20 -6.70
N ILE A 319 -21.90 27.65 -6.46
CA ILE A 319 -20.71 27.16 -7.17
C ILE A 319 -20.40 25.73 -6.71
N CYS A 320 -20.46 25.43 -5.42
CA CYS A 320 -20.23 24.10 -4.87
C CYS A 320 -21.22 23.04 -5.37
N ASP A 321 -22.49 23.41 -5.56
CA ASP A 321 -23.52 22.51 -6.10
C ASP A 321 -23.20 22.08 -7.55
N LYS A 322 -22.68 23.00 -8.35
CA LYS A 322 -22.49 22.80 -9.81
C LYS A 322 -21.09 22.34 -10.17
N HIS A 323 -20.07 22.64 -9.35
CA HIS A 323 -18.66 22.50 -9.70
C HIS A 323 -17.88 21.72 -8.66
N ALA A 324 -16.73 21.21 -9.05
CA ALA A 324 -15.69 20.76 -8.16
C ALA A 324 -14.95 21.99 -7.62
N VAL A 325 -14.94 22.20 -6.31
CA VAL A 325 -14.43 23.43 -5.70
C VAL A 325 -13.42 23.09 -4.61
N VAL A 326 -12.36 23.88 -4.53
CA VAL A 326 -11.40 23.84 -3.42
C VAL A 326 -11.19 25.27 -2.92
N PHE A 327 -11.17 25.42 -1.61
CA PHE A 327 -10.98 26.74 -0.98
C PHE A 327 -10.37 26.63 0.42
N ASP A 328 -9.79 27.71 0.88
CA ASP A 328 -9.35 27.85 2.25
C ASP A 328 -10.55 28.32 3.10
N LEU A 329 -10.90 27.52 4.10
CA LEU A 329 -12.01 27.75 5.02
C LEU A 329 -11.47 28.25 6.35
N LYS A 330 -11.91 29.43 6.77
CA LYS A 330 -11.64 30.00 8.10
C LYS A 330 -12.92 29.98 8.93
N LEU A 331 -12.86 29.40 10.11
CA LEU A 331 -13.95 29.32 11.08
C LEU A 331 -13.48 29.90 12.43
N THR A 332 -14.37 30.60 13.15
CA THR A 332 -14.15 31.04 14.53
C THR A 332 -15.25 30.48 15.43
N GLY A 333 -14.93 30.26 16.70
CA GLY A 333 -15.89 29.73 17.68
C GLY A 333 -16.43 28.37 17.31
N VAL A 334 -15.55 27.49 16.80
CA VAL A 334 -15.93 26.16 16.26
C VAL A 334 -16.23 25.19 17.38
N VAL A 335 -17.39 24.51 17.30
CA VAL A 335 -17.79 23.47 18.23
C VAL A 335 -18.48 22.33 17.47
N SER A 336 -18.12 21.07 17.78
CA SER A 336 -18.81 19.90 17.22
C SER A 336 -20.24 19.80 17.75
N LYS A 337 -21.22 19.65 16.86
CA LYS A 337 -22.62 19.33 17.17
C LYS A 337 -22.80 17.89 17.59
N LEU A 338 -21.95 17.01 17.06
CA LEU A 338 -22.06 15.57 17.28
C LEU A 338 -21.23 15.14 18.48
N LYS A 339 -21.83 14.30 19.34
CA LYS A 339 -21.15 13.73 20.51
C LYS A 339 -20.34 12.48 20.19
N GLN A 340 -20.72 11.76 19.12
CA GLN A 340 -20.14 10.49 18.76
C GLN A 340 -18.84 10.63 17.96
N GLU A 341 -18.69 11.70 17.14
CA GLU A 341 -17.54 11.83 16.28
C GLU A 341 -17.25 13.27 15.83
N THR A 342 -16.01 13.53 15.40
CA THR A 342 -15.52 14.81 14.91
C THR A 342 -14.72 14.63 13.60
N TYR A 343 -14.82 15.62 12.68
CA TYR A 343 -14.33 15.45 11.32
C TYR A 343 -12.98 16.09 11.04
N ILE A 344 -12.81 17.38 11.36
CA ILE A 344 -11.64 18.16 10.93
C ILE A 344 -10.39 17.62 11.60
N SER A 345 -9.34 17.32 10.80
CA SER A 345 -8.06 16.88 11.31
C SER A 345 -7.21 18.07 11.76
N GLU A 346 -6.63 17.98 12.95
CA GLU A 346 -5.65 18.93 13.47
C GLU A 346 -4.48 19.13 12.49
N SER A 347 -3.94 18.05 11.94
CA SER A 347 -2.79 18.05 11.02
C SER A 347 -3.07 18.73 9.66
N LYS A 348 -4.34 19.02 9.35
CA LYS A 348 -4.76 19.70 8.11
C LYS A 348 -5.06 21.18 8.30
N CYS A 349 -5.01 21.65 9.52
CA CYS A 349 -5.13 23.07 9.82
C CYS A 349 -3.76 23.75 9.76
N PHE A 350 -3.63 24.79 8.96
CA PHE A 350 -2.41 25.60 8.92
C PHE A 350 -2.48 26.84 9.83
N LYS A 351 -3.63 27.06 10.46
CA LYS A 351 -3.81 27.90 11.63
C LYS A 351 -4.80 27.25 12.58
N LEU A 352 -4.50 27.24 13.87
CA LEU A 352 -5.33 26.63 14.90
C LEU A 352 -5.07 27.28 16.25
N SER A 353 -6.12 27.77 16.91
CA SER A 353 -6.04 28.45 18.20
C SER A 353 -6.91 27.78 19.24
N ASN A 354 -6.34 27.51 20.42
CA ASN A 354 -6.99 26.91 21.59
C ASN A 354 -7.87 25.67 21.27
N PRO A 355 -7.33 24.64 20.57
CA PRO A 355 -8.13 23.49 20.19
C PRO A 355 -8.40 22.55 21.35
N THR A 356 -9.58 21.90 21.30
CA THR A 356 -9.86 20.68 22.03
C THR A 356 -9.80 19.52 21.04
N ILE A 357 -8.87 18.58 21.25
CA ILE A 357 -8.54 17.53 20.29
C ILE A 357 -9.05 16.17 20.77
N ASN A 358 -9.87 15.53 19.93
CA ASN A 358 -10.31 14.15 20.09
C ASN A 358 -9.45 13.25 19.19
N ASN A 359 -8.38 12.69 19.73
CA ASN A 359 -7.45 11.77 19.03
C ASN A 359 -7.05 12.27 17.62
N GLY A 360 -6.55 13.52 17.52
CA GLY A 360 -6.14 14.15 16.27
C GLY A 360 -7.27 14.79 15.45
N ARG A 361 -8.50 14.83 15.98
CA ARG A 361 -9.65 15.51 15.39
C ARG A 361 -10.10 16.66 16.28
N ILE A 362 -10.51 17.75 15.66
CA ILE A 362 -10.90 18.96 16.37
C ILE A 362 -12.35 18.83 16.86
N SER A 363 -12.56 18.88 18.18
CA SER A 363 -13.88 18.95 18.79
C SER A 363 -14.33 20.41 18.99
N LYS A 364 -13.40 21.29 19.36
CA LYS A 364 -13.61 22.73 19.58
C LYS A 364 -12.35 23.51 19.24
N ALA A 365 -12.51 24.73 18.74
CA ALA A 365 -11.40 25.67 18.55
C ALA A 365 -11.90 27.12 18.54
N ASP A 366 -11.08 28.08 19.03
CA ASP A 366 -11.41 29.48 18.92
C ASP A 366 -11.29 29.97 17.47
N GLU A 367 -10.26 29.52 16.74
CA GLU A 367 -10.07 29.80 15.32
C GLU A 367 -9.37 28.63 14.65
N LEU A 368 -9.79 28.28 13.44
CA LEU A 368 -9.06 27.38 12.56
C LEU A 368 -9.09 27.85 11.11
N ILE A 369 -8.04 27.49 10.36
CA ILE A 369 -7.99 27.63 8.89
C ILE A 369 -7.52 26.31 8.29
N THR A 370 -8.29 25.79 7.34
CA THR A 370 -7.98 24.53 6.62
C THR A 370 -8.39 24.64 5.15
N THR A 371 -7.75 23.86 4.27
CA THR A 371 -8.15 23.78 2.85
C THR A 371 -9.08 22.59 2.66
N VAL A 372 -10.23 22.80 2.03
CA VAL A 372 -11.28 21.79 1.87
C VAL A 372 -11.80 21.72 0.44
N THR A 373 -12.37 20.56 0.09
CA THR A 373 -13.24 20.43 -1.10
C THR A 373 -14.68 20.81 -0.72
N GLU A 374 -15.52 21.05 -1.73
CA GLU A 374 -16.97 21.22 -1.53
C GLU A 374 -17.60 20.01 -0.82
N ILE A 375 -17.05 18.81 -1.04
CA ILE A 375 -17.55 17.57 -0.43
C ILE A 375 -17.20 17.53 1.07
N ASP A 376 -15.98 17.91 1.43
CA ASP A 376 -15.58 18.02 2.84
C ASP A 376 -16.35 19.13 3.57
N TYR A 377 -16.62 20.24 2.88
CA TYR A 377 -17.41 21.33 3.41
C TYR A 377 -18.85 20.91 3.74
N GLU A 378 -19.48 20.07 2.92
CA GLU A 378 -20.79 19.49 3.23
C GLU A 378 -20.79 18.67 4.53
N ILE A 379 -19.72 17.90 4.78
CA ILE A 379 -19.57 17.15 6.03
C ILE A 379 -19.38 18.12 7.21
N ILE A 380 -18.53 19.13 7.04
CA ILE A 380 -18.25 20.13 8.07
C ILE A 380 -19.53 20.85 8.50
N LYS A 381 -20.39 21.23 7.57
CA LYS A 381 -21.70 21.85 7.87
C LYS A 381 -22.61 20.97 8.73
N GLN A 382 -22.52 19.65 8.55
CA GLN A 382 -23.31 18.70 9.34
C GLN A 382 -22.74 18.49 10.76
N VAL A 383 -21.42 18.57 10.89
CA VAL A 383 -20.70 18.17 12.12
C VAL A 383 -20.48 19.33 13.08
N TYR A 384 -20.33 20.58 12.57
CA TYR A 384 -19.91 21.72 13.38
C TYR A 384 -20.91 22.87 13.36
N GLU A 385 -20.86 23.64 14.46
CA GLU A 385 -21.35 25.02 14.57
C GLU A 385 -20.14 25.95 14.68
N TRP A 386 -20.33 27.23 14.32
CA TRP A 386 -19.30 28.27 14.37
C TRP A 386 -19.92 29.64 14.54
N ASP A 387 -19.15 30.62 15.07
CA ASP A 387 -19.58 31.99 15.20
C ASP A 387 -19.45 32.77 13.89
N THR A 388 -18.30 32.64 13.21
CA THR A 388 -18.06 33.26 11.91
C THR A 388 -17.40 32.30 10.93
N ILE A 389 -17.68 32.52 9.66
CA ILE A 389 -17.09 31.79 8.53
C ILE A 389 -16.58 32.80 7.49
N SER A 390 -15.41 32.56 6.96
CA SER A 390 -14.92 33.22 5.76
C SER A 390 -14.16 32.26 4.87
N VAL A 391 -14.15 32.53 3.57
CA VAL A 391 -13.48 31.71 2.57
C VAL A 391 -12.51 32.54 1.74
N SER A 392 -11.46 31.89 1.26
CA SER A 392 -10.47 32.52 0.39
C SER A 392 -9.84 31.52 -0.55
N ASN A 393 -9.09 31.99 -1.55
CA ASN A 393 -8.40 31.15 -2.53
C ASN A 393 -9.35 30.12 -3.20
N VAL A 394 -10.55 30.55 -3.57
CA VAL A 394 -11.54 29.67 -4.20
C VAL A 394 -11.12 29.36 -5.63
N ILE A 395 -11.02 28.08 -5.94
CA ILE A 395 -10.79 27.57 -7.29
C ILE A 395 -11.86 26.54 -7.64
N TYR A 396 -12.31 26.52 -8.90
CA TYR A 396 -13.35 25.62 -9.36
C TYR A 396 -13.00 24.96 -10.69
N ALA A 397 -13.60 23.77 -10.91
CA ALA A 397 -13.54 23.04 -12.17
C ALA A 397 -14.90 22.44 -12.51
N TYR A 398 -15.20 22.29 -13.81
CA TYR A 398 -16.43 21.59 -14.23
C TYR A 398 -16.40 20.11 -13.85
N LYS A 399 -17.55 19.58 -13.40
CA LYS A 399 -17.70 18.18 -13.02
C LYS A 399 -18.27 17.34 -14.19
N ASN A 400 -17.72 16.14 -14.38
CA ASN A 400 -18.34 15.09 -15.17
C ASN A 400 -17.86 13.72 -14.71
N TYR A 401 -18.48 12.64 -15.22
CA TYR A 401 -17.99 11.29 -14.97
C TYR A 401 -16.56 11.10 -15.48
N LEU A 402 -15.81 10.22 -14.81
CA LEU A 402 -14.49 9.80 -15.31
C LEU A 402 -14.59 9.26 -16.73
N PRO A 403 -13.51 9.34 -17.55
CA PRO A 403 -13.56 8.83 -18.92
C PRO A 403 -14.07 7.39 -19.00
N LYS A 404 -14.92 7.10 -20.00
CA LYS A 404 -15.54 5.77 -20.20
C LYS A 404 -14.56 4.61 -20.08
N SER A 405 -13.32 4.78 -20.55
CA SER A 405 -12.28 3.75 -20.50
C SER A 405 -11.84 3.42 -19.07
N ILE A 406 -11.76 4.42 -18.18
CA ILE A 406 -11.44 4.23 -16.76
C ILE A 406 -12.56 3.45 -16.07
N ILE A 407 -13.81 3.89 -16.27
CA ILE A 407 -14.97 3.23 -15.67
C ILE A 407 -15.08 1.78 -16.16
N LYS A 408 -14.89 1.55 -17.48
CA LYS A 408 -14.86 0.19 -18.03
C LYS A 408 -13.81 -0.69 -17.34
N SER A 409 -12.58 -0.19 -17.18
CA SER A 409 -11.51 -0.95 -16.50
C SER A 409 -11.88 -1.30 -15.05
N ILE A 410 -12.56 -0.39 -14.34
CA ILE A 410 -13.03 -0.64 -12.98
C ILE A 410 -14.09 -1.75 -12.95
N LEU A 411 -15.08 -1.67 -13.84
CA LEU A 411 -16.16 -2.65 -13.91
C LEU A 411 -15.66 -4.04 -14.31
N ASP A 412 -14.74 -4.11 -15.29
CA ASP A 412 -14.13 -5.38 -15.72
C ASP A 412 -13.36 -6.02 -14.56
N LEU A 413 -12.48 -5.27 -13.87
CA LEU A 413 -11.71 -5.77 -12.72
C LEU A 413 -12.59 -6.12 -11.52
N TYR A 414 -13.72 -5.43 -11.34
CA TYR A 414 -14.68 -5.77 -10.30
C TYR A 414 -15.38 -7.09 -10.58
N GLN A 415 -15.74 -7.34 -11.84
CA GLN A 415 -16.31 -8.59 -12.29
C GLN A 415 -15.33 -9.76 -12.08
N ASP A 416 -14.09 -9.60 -12.55
CA ASP A 416 -13.03 -10.62 -12.39
C ASP A 416 -12.82 -10.98 -10.91
N LYS A 417 -12.65 -9.96 -10.06
CA LYS A 417 -12.54 -10.16 -8.59
C LYS A 417 -13.74 -10.93 -8.03
N THR A 418 -14.96 -10.61 -8.47
CA THR A 418 -16.18 -11.20 -7.90
C THR A 418 -16.35 -12.67 -8.29
N VAL A 419 -16.03 -13.01 -9.53
CA VAL A 419 -16.10 -14.40 -10.02
C VAL A 419 -15.11 -15.31 -9.30
N LEU A 420 -13.92 -14.80 -8.96
CA LEU A 420 -12.86 -15.55 -8.29
C LEU A 420 -13.06 -15.66 -6.77
N LYS A 421 -14.01 -14.91 -6.19
CA LYS A 421 -14.21 -14.91 -4.73
C LYS A 421 -14.70 -16.28 -4.25
N ASP A 422 -14.06 -16.76 -3.18
CA ASP A 422 -14.38 -18.03 -2.50
C ASP A 422 -14.28 -19.27 -3.42
N VAL A 423 -13.48 -19.19 -4.48
CA VAL A 423 -13.17 -20.33 -5.38
C VAL A 423 -11.93 -21.02 -4.87
N GLU A 424 -12.07 -22.29 -4.49
CA GLU A 424 -10.94 -23.11 -4.03
C GLU A 424 -9.85 -23.18 -5.11
N GLY A 425 -8.60 -22.91 -4.72
CA GLY A 425 -7.45 -22.86 -5.61
C GLY A 425 -7.30 -21.56 -6.41
N SER A 426 -8.20 -20.57 -6.25
CA SER A 426 -8.14 -19.25 -6.91
C SER A 426 -7.89 -18.10 -5.92
N GLU A 427 -7.48 -18.41 -4.68
CA GLU A 427 -7.30 -17.41 -3.62
C GLU A 427 -6.33 -16.32 -4.03
N VAL A 428 -5.33 -16.68 -4.79
CA VAL A 428 -4.28 -15.77 -5.21
C VAL A 428 -4.71 -14.93 -6.41
N GLU A 429 -5.37 -15.51 -7.40
CA GLU A 429 -5.97 -14.77 -8.52
C GLU A 429 -7.00 -13.76 -8.01
N TYR A 430 -7.79 -14.15 -7.00
CA TYR A 430 -8.68 -13.25 -6.29
C TYR A 430 -7.93 -12.09 -5.63
N MET A 431 -6.85 -12.38 -4.91
CA MET A 431 -6.02 -11.34 -4.25
C MET A 431 -5.37 -10.40 -5.27
N LEU A 432 -4.90 -10.94 -6.40
CA LEU A 432 -4.38 -10.12 -7.52
C LEU A 432 -5.46 -9.18 -8.06
N SER A 433 -6.62 -9.71 -8.42
CA SER A 433 -7.73 -8.92 -8.97
C SER A 433 -8.21 -7.84 -7.99
N LYS A 434 -8.27 -8.18 -6.68
CA LYS A 434 -8.56 -7.22 -5.61
C LYS A 434 -7.49 -6.12 -5.51
N GLY A 435 -6.21 -6.51 -5.56
CA GLY A 435 -5.09 -5.58 -5.54
C GLY A 435 -5.07 -4.67 -6.76
N MET A 436 -5.35 -5.21 -7.94
CA MET A 436 -5.45 -4.44 -9.19
C MET A 436 -6.56 -3.39 -9.12
N LEU A 437 -7.75 -3.77 -8.68
CA LEU A 437 -8.90 -2.88 -8.54
C LEU A 437 -8.59 -1.70 -7.60
N ASN A 438 -7.99 -1.98 -6.45
CA ASN A 438 -7.62 -0.94 -5.47
C ASN A 438 -6.46 -0.06 -5.96
N SER A 439 -5.57 -0.59 -6.81
CA SER A 439 -4.44 0.16 -7.36
C SER A 439 -4.86 1.27 -8.31
N ILE A 440 -6.04 1.21 -8.95
CA ILE A 440 -6.51 2.26 -9.86
C ILE A 440 -6.66 3.58 -9.11
N TYR A 441 -7.25 3.55 -7.92
CA TYR A 441 -7.34 4.71 -7.06
C TYR A 441 -5.94 5.18 -6.62
N GLY A 442 -5.13 4.26 -6.07
CA GLY A 442 -3.78 4.59 -5.58
C GLY A 442 -2.88 5.25 -6.62
N MET A 443 -3.02 4.87 -7.90
CA MET A 443 -2.30 5.52 -8.99
C MET A 443 -2.73 6.97 -9.23
N SER A 444 -3.99 7.33 -8.98
CA SER A 444 -4.49 8.70 -9.18
C SER A 444 -3.97 9.68 -8.12
N VAL A 445 -3.65 9.21 -6.91
CA VAL A 445 -3.09 10.01 -5.81
C VAL A 445 -1.57 9.89 -5.68
N THR A 446 -0.90 9.30 -6.66
CA THR A 446 0.57 9.29 -6.69
C THR A 446 1.08 10.73 -6.69
N ASP A 447 1.92 11.06 -5.71
CA ASP A 447 2.49 12.40 -5.60
C ASP A 447 3.24 12.77 -6.88
N ILE A 448 2.95 13.96 -7.42
CA ILE A 448 3.59 14.47 -8.64
C ILE A 448 5.01 14.91 -8.32
N VAL A 449 5.18 15.60 -7.21
CA VAL A 449 6.45 16.12 -6.72
C VAL A 449 6.93 15.20 -5.61
N LYS A 450 7.84 14.31 -5.93
CA LYS A 450 8.39 13.35 -5.00
C LYS A 450 9.91 13.34 -5.10
N ASP A 451 10.56 13.60 -3.98
CA ASP A 451 12.01 13.53 -3.88
C ASP A 451 12.53 12.13 -4.28
N ASN A 452 13.67 12.10 -4.94
CA ASN A 452 14.29 10.88 -5.42
C ASN A 452 15.22 10.31 -4.35
N ALA A 453 15.04 9.04 -4.01
CA ALA A 453 16.05 8.31 -3.27
C ALA A 453 17.13 7.85 -4.26
N ILE A 454 18.33 8.37 -4.11
CA ILE A 454 19.50 8.00 -4.90
C ILE A 454 20.50 7.25 -4.03
N TYR A 455 21.31 6.41 -4.66
CA TYR A 455 22.37 5.67 -4.01
C TYR A 455 23.70 5.97 -4.74
N GLY A 456 24.64 6.58 -4.00
CA GLY A 456 26.00 6.83 -4.43
C GLY A 456 26.96 5.97 -3.61
N GLU A 457 27.66 6.56 -2.66
CA GLU A 457 28.41 5.85 -1.63
C GLU A 457 27.49 5.37 -0.50
N ASP A 458 26.43 6.15 -0.23
CA ASP A 458 25.31 5.79 0.65
C ASP A 458 24.00 6.33 0.06
N TRP A 459 22.89 6.16 0.80
CA TRP A 459 21.58 6.66 0.44
C TRP A 459 21.49 8.16 0.68
N GLU A 460 21.01 8.87 -0.33
CA GLU A 460 20.77 10.31 -0.30
C GLU A 460 19.38 10.63 -0.84
N THR A 461 18.82 11.75 -0.40
CA THR A 461 17.57 12.28 -0.92
C THR A 461 17.85 13.48 -1.81
N GLU A 462 17.57 13.36 -3.11
CA GLU A 462 17.61 14.44 -4.06
C GLU A 462 16.28 15.18 -4.06
N ILE A 463 16.31 16.44 -3.62
CA ILE A 463 15.12 17.31 -3.62
C ILE A 463 14.85 17.75 -5.06
N VAL A 464 13.61 17.58 -5.51
CA VAL A 464 13.20 17.94 -6.86
C VAL A 464 12.54 19.32 -6.91
N ASP A 465 12.71 20.02 -8.04
CA ASP A 465 12.05 21.29 -8.27
C ASP A 465 10.58 21.10 -8.65
N ILE A 466 9.68 21.74 -7.90
CA ILE A 466 8.24 21.62 -8.06
C ILE A 466 7.74 22.04 -9.44
N GLU A 467 8.26 23.14 -10.00
CA GLU A 467 7.85 23.64 -11.32
C GLU A 467 8.23 22.67 -12.42
N THR A 468 9.45 22.15 -12.35
CA THR A 468 9.98 21.15 -13.30
C THR A 468 9.15 19.87 -13.27
N GLU A 469 8.81 19.34 -12.07
CA GLU A 469 8.02 18.12 -11.95
C GLU A 469 6.57 18.31 -12.41
N ILE A 470 5.97 19.46 -12.16
CA ILE A 470 4.64 19.82 -12.66
C ILE A 470 4.64 19.94 -14.18
N GLU A 471 5.67 20.55 -14.77
CA GLU A 471 5.82 20.64 -16.22
C GLU A 471 6.00 19.25 -16.85
N ASN A 472 6.86 18.41 -16.27
CA ASN A 472 7.04 17.02 -16.66
C ASN A 472 5.74 16.22 -16.63
N TYR A 473 4.96 16.39 -15.55
CA TYR A 473 3.65 15.77 -15.41
C TYR A 473 2.68 16.20 -16.51
N ASN A 474 2.54 17.51 -16.73
CA ASN A 474 1.61 18.06 -17.73
C ASN A 474 1.98 17.62 -19.15
N ASN A 475 3.27 17.59 -19.50
CA ASN A 475 3.77 17.26 -20.83
C ASN A 475 3.87 15.74 -21.10
N SER A 476 3.74 14.91 -20.09
CA SER A 476 3.88 13.45 -20.23
C SER A 476 2.87 12.86 -21.21
N LYS A 477 3.38 12.24 -22.29
CA LYS A 477 2.55 11.53 -23.29
C LYS A 477 1.93 10.24 -22.74
N ASN A 478 2.46 9.73 -21.63
CA ASN A 478 2.00 8.52 -20.97
C ASN A 478 0.98 8.78 -19.86
N ARG A 479 0.68 10.04 -19.54
CA ARG A 479 -0.27 10.42 -18.51
C ARG A 479 -1.69 10.06 -18.97
N PHE A 480 -2.42 9.34 -18.15
CA PHE A 480 -3.80 8.92 -18.37
C PHE A 480 -4.70 9.11 -17.15
N LEU A 481 -4.13 9.60 -16.05
CA LEU A 481 -4.83 9.97 -14.83
C LEU A 481 -4.59 11.44 -14.52
N TYR A 482 -5.50 12.02 -13.77
CA TYR A 482 -5.42 13.39 -13.30
C TYR A 482 -5.37 13.40 -11.76
N TYR A 483 -4.37 14.06 -11.18
CA TYR A 483 -4.12 14.06 -9.74
C TYR A 483 -5.36 14.44 -8.92
N ALA A 484 -6.11 15.46 -9.37
CA ALA A 484 -7.31 15.89 -8.69
C ALA A 484 -8.39 14.79 -8.56
N TRP A 485 -8.46 13.83 -9.49
CA TRP A 485 -9.46 12.76 -9.37
C TRP A 485 -9.32 11.98 -8.08
N GLY A 486 -8.10 11.66 -7.68
CA GLY A 486 -7.84 10.92 -6.44
C GLY A 486 -8.26 11.67 -5.18
N LEU A 487 -8.15 12.99 -5.17
CA LEU A 487 -8.64 13.85 -4.09
C LEU A 487 -10.16 13.68 -3.91
N TRP A 488 -10.92 13.76 -5.01
CA TRP A 488 -12.38 13.60 -4.97
C TRP A 488 -12.81 12.17 -4.65
N VAL A 489 -12.03 11.15 -5.06
CA VAL A 489 -12.32 9.75 -4.68
C VAL A 489 -12.36 9.61 -3.16
N THR A 490 -11.35 10.11 -2.46
CA THR A 490 -11.33 10.03 -0.98
C THR A 490 -12.36 10.94 -0.33
N ALA A 491 -12.63 12.11 -0.90
CA ALA A 491 -13.65 13.02 -0.39
C ALA A 491 -15.06 12.38 -0.46
N TYR A 492 -15.44 11.82 -1.59
CA TYR A 492 -16.71 11.10 -1.74
C TYR A 492 -16.78 9.84 -0.86
N ALA A 493 -15.70 9.09 -0.73
CA ALA A 493 -15.66 7.92 0.15
C ALA A 493 -15.85 8.33 1.61
N ARG A 494 -15.24 9.44 2.05
CA ARG A 494 -15.51 10.02 3.39
C ARG A 494 -16.94 10.45 3.54
N LYS A 495 -17.53 11.12 2.54
CA LYS A 495 -18.94 11.53 2.57
C LYS A 495 -19.87 10.32 2.75
N ASN A 496 -19.62 9.24 2.00
CA ASN A 496 -20.40 8.01 2.13
C ASN A 496 -20.28 7.40 3.53
N LEU A 497 -19.06 7.30 4.06
CA LEU A 497 -18.82 6.80 5.42
C LEU A 497 -19.50 7.68 6.48
N TRP A 498 -19.39 9.01 6.33
CA TRP A 498 -19.97 9.98 7.26
C TRP A 498 -21.49 10.00 7.24
N SER A 499 -22.13 9.68 6.12
CA SER A 499 -23.57 9.49 6.09
C SER A 499 -24.02 8.37 7.06
N GLY A 500 -23.22 7.30 7.18
CA GLY A 500 -23.42 6.23 8.14
C GLY A 500 -23.16 6.67 9.57
N ILE A 501 -22.02 7.36 9.83
CA ILE A 501 -21.69 7.84 11.18
C ILE A 501 -22.81 8.75 11.75
N VAL A 502 -23.35 9.64 10.91
CA VAL A 502 -24.44 10.54 11.31
C VAL A 502 -25.75 9.78 11.53
N ALA A 503 -26.10 8.88 10.61
CA ALA A 503 -27.37 8.13 10.70
C ALA A 503 -27.40 7.11 11.85
N ILE A 504 -26.27 6.46 12.15
CA ILE A 504 -26.14 5.50 13.24
C ILE A 504 -26.12 6.22 14.61
N GLY A 505 -25.57 7.43 14.66
CA GLY A 505 -25.61 8.25 15.86
C GLY A 505 -24.87 7.64 17.05
N GLU A 506 -25.52 7.52 18.21
CA GLU A 506 -24.90 7.04 19.45
C GLU A 506 -24.45 5.58 19.39
N ASP A 507 -25.04 4.77 18.51
CA ASP A 507 -24.66 3.35 18.31
C ASP A 507 -23.36 3.18 17.50
N TYR A 508 -22.82 4.25 16.92
CA TYR A 508 -21.54 4.24 16.23
C TYR A 508 -20.38 4.04 17.20
N ILE A 509 -19.53 3.04 16.93
CA ILE A 509 -18.39 2.66 17.78
C ILE A 509 -17.05 3.00 17.14
N TYR A 510 -16.86 2.63 15.87
CA TYR A 510 -15.56 2.72 15.22
C TYR A 510 -15.71 2.72 13.70
N SER A 511 -14.80 3.41 13.02
CA SER A 511 -14.71 3.38 11.56
C SER A 511 -13.27 3.22 11.07
N ASP A 512 -13.11 2.54 9.94
CA ASP A 512 -11.83 2.47 9.22
C ASP A 512 -12.06 2.49 7.72
N THR A 513 -11.87 3.65 7.12
CA THR A 513 -11.90 3.92 5.67
C THR A 513 -13.23 3.61 4.99
N ASP A 514 -13.68 2.39 5.02
CA ASP A 514 -14.86 1.84 4.33
C ASP A 514 -15.73 0.95 5.21
N SER A 515 -15.39 0.83 6.49
CA SER A 515 -16.13 0.01 7.43
C SER A 515 -16.63 0.79 8.64
N LEU A 516 -17.78 0.36 9.17
CA LEU A 516 -18.37 0.83 10.42
C LEU A 516 -18.57 -0.32 11.39
N LYS A 517 -18.34 -0.05 12.67
CA LYS A 517 -18.65 -0.93 13.80
C LYS A 517 -19.72 -0.24 14.63
N LEU A 518 -20.81 -0.95 14.88
CA LEU A 518 -22.00 -0.39 15.49
C LEU A 518 -22.71 -1.36 16.45
N LEU A 519 -23.47 -0.80 17.36
CA LEU A 519 -24.44 -1.52 18.17
C LEU A 519 -25.80 -1.57 17.46
N ASN A 520 -26.71 -2.41 17.95
CA ASN A 520 -28.12 -2.44 17.56
C ASN A 520 -28.34 -2.44 16.04
N TYR A 521 -27.59 -3.28 15.31
CA TYR A 521 -27.57 -3.32 13.84
C TYR A 521 -28.98 -3.35 13.21
N ASP A 522 -29.92 -4.07 13.81
CA ASP A 522 -31.27 -4.25 13.27
C ASP A 522 -32.03 -2.92 13.20
N ASP A 523 -31.76 -1.98 14.12
CA ASP A 523 -32.39 -0.66 14.16
C ASP A 523 -31.90 0.27 13.03
N HIS A 524 -30.77 -0.07 12.39
CA HIS A 524 -30.15 0.74 11.35
C HIS A 524 -30.33 0.18 9.93
N THR A 525 -31.07 -0.92 9.77
CA THR A 525 -31.27 -1.58 8.48
C THR A 525 -32.00 -0.70 7.45
N ASP A 526 -32.86 0.22 7.88
CA ASP A 526 -33.57 1.13 6.98
C ASP A 526 -32.63 2.18 6.39
N TYR A 527 -31.71 2.72 7.17
CA TYR A 527 -30.61 3.57 6.66
C TYR A 527 -29.77 2.81 5.63
N ILE A 528 -29.39 1.57 5.93
CA ILE A 528 -28.56 0.74 5.03
C ILE A 528 -29.26 0.56 3.68
N LYS A 529 -30.54 0.16 3.68
CA LYS A 529 -31.35 0.00 2.44
C LYS A 529 -31.49 1.30 1.66
N TRP A 530 -31.74 2.40 2.37
CA TRP A 530 -31.82 3.72 1.75
C TRP A 530 -30.51 4.09 1.06
N PHE A 531 -29.38 3.99 1.77
CA PHE A 531 -28.06 4.29 1.21
C PHE A 531 -27.75 3.42 0.00
N ASP A 532 -27.99 2.12 0.07
CA ASP A 532 -27.78 1.17 -1.02
C ASP A 532 -28.59 1.57 -2.24
N SER A 533 -29.83 1.98 -2.07
CA SER A 533 -30.69 2.45 -3.17
C SER A 533 -30.14 3.73 -3.83
N VAL A 534 -29.61 4.65 -3.02
CA VAL A 534 -29.02 5.92 -3.51
C VAL A 534 -27.77 5.65 -4.34
N ILE A 535 -26.84 4.83 -3.85
CA ILE A 535 -25.59 4.56 -4.57
C ILE A 535 -25.82 3.75 -5.84
N ILE A 536 -26.73 2.78 -5.83
CA ILE A 536 -27.13 2.01 -6.99
C ILE A 536 -27.72 2.94 -8.06
N ASN A 537 -28.64 3.82 -7.70
CA ASN A 537 -29.26 4.76 -8.65
C ASN A 537 -28.23 5.70 -9.30
N LYS A 538 -27.26 6.20 -8.53
CA LYS A 538 -26.14 7.00 -9.08
C LYS A 538 -25.34 6.21 -10.12
N MET A 539 -24.98 4.97 -9.82
CA MET A 539 -24.22 4.12 -10.74
C MET A 539 -25.05 3.73 -11.99
N GLU A 540 -26.33 3.46 -11.82
CA GLU A 540 -27.23 3.20 -12.96
C GLU A 540 -27.35 4.42 -13.87
N THR A 541 -27.43 5.62 -13.31
CA THR A 541 -27.43 6.88 -14.07
C THR A 541 -26.13 7.02 -14.90
N MET A 542 -24.99 6.65 -14.34
CA MET A 542 -23.72 6.60 -15.07
C MET A 542 -23.75 5.55 -16.18
N CYS A 543 -24.31 4.37 -15.92
CA CYS A 543 -24.47 3.33 -16.93
C CYS A 543 -25.32 3.83 -18.11
N ASP A 544 -26.44 4.50 -17.84
CA ASP A 544 -27.30 5.11 -18.87
C ASP A 544 -26.56 6.19 -19.67
N TYR A 545 -25.74 7.02 -19.00
CA TYR A 545 -24.93 8.07 -19.63
C TYR A 545 -23.89 7.50 -20.63
N TYR A 546 -23.23 6.38 -20.30
CA TYR A 546 -22.20 5.77 -21.15
C TYR A 546 -22.70 4.59 -22.00
N GLY A 547 -23.92 4.11 -21.78
CA GLY A 547 -24.44 2.91 -22.43
C GLY A 547 -23.73 1.63 -21.95
N PHE A 548 -23.51 1.48 -20.64
CA PHE A 548 -23.08 0.24 -20.03
C PHE A 548 -24.27 -0.64 -19.62
N ASP A 549 -24.08 -1.95 -19.65
CA ASP A 549 -25.06 -2.89 -19.07
C ASP A 549 -25.03 -2.76 -17.53
N LYS A 550 -26.19 -2.45 -16.93
CA LYS A 550 -26.35 -2.32 -15.48
C LYS A 550 -25.99 -3.60 -14.71
N LYS A 551 -26.03 -4.76 -15.36
CA LYS A 551 -25.60 -6.03 -14.76
C LYS A 551 -24.13 -6.05 -14.35
N LEU A 552 -23.28 -5.22 -14.96
CA LEU A 552 -21.87 -5.07 -14.57
C LEU A 552 -21.69 -4.52 -13.16
N LEU A 553 -22.71 -3.83 -12.62
CA LEU A 553 -22.69 -3.30 -11.25
C LEU A 553 -22.88 -4.38 -10.17
N SER A 554 -23.52 -5.50 -10.55
CA SER A 554 -23.94 -6.56 -9.62
C SER A 554 -23.54 -7.95 -10.14
N PRO A 555 -22.24 -8.23 -10.34
CA PRO A 555 -21.79 -9.54 -10.78
C PRO A 555 -22.11 -10.63 -9.74
N LYS A 556 -22.14 -11.87 -10.20
CA LYS A 556 -22.36 -13.04 -9.36
C LYS A 556 -21.05 -13.77 -9.07
N THR A 557 -20.88 -14.21 -7.85
CA THR A 557 -19.82 -15.15 -7.52
C THR A 557 -20.06 -16.49 -8.22
N LYS A 558 -19.06 -17.37 -8.26
CA LYS A 558 -19.18 -18.74 -8.77
C LYS A 558 -20.36 -19.51 -8.14
N TYR A 559 -20.70 -19.21 -6.91
CA TYR A 559 -21.81 -19.85 -6.17
C TYR A 559 -23.16 -19.12 -6.32
N GLY A 560 -23.27 -18.16 -7.24
CA GLY A 560 -24.51 -17.46 -7.54
C GLY A 560 -24.85 -16.30 -6.61
N LYS A 561 -24.02 -15.98 -5.58
CA LYS A 561 -24.24 -14.83 -4.71
C LYS A 561 -23.98 -13.54 -5.48
N VAL A 562 -24.99 -12.68 -5.53
CA VAL A 562 -24.85 -11.34 -6.11
C VAL A 562 -23.99 -10.45 -5.20
N LYS A 563 -23.05 -9.72 -5.80
CA LYS A 563 -22.23 -8.73 -5.11
C LYS A 563 -22.35 -7.37 -5.83
N THR A 564 -23.19 -6.51 -5.30
CA THR A 564 -23.38 -5.16 -5.84
C THR A 564 -22.25 -4.24 -5.40
N LEU A 565 -21.72 -3.47 -6.33
CA LEU A 565 -20.64 -2.51 -6.08
C LEU A 565 -21.14 -1.39 -5.15
N GLY A 566 -20.36 -0.99 -4.16
CA GLY A 566 -20.58 0.20 -3.34
C GLY A 566 -21.68 0.11 -2.26
N VAL A 567 -22.40 -1.00 -2.15
CA VAL A 567 -23.41 -1.21 -1.10
C VAL A 567 -22.76 -1.64 0.22
N TRP A 568 -23.47 -1.45 1.32
CA TRP A 568 -23.09 -2.01 2.61
C TRP A 568 -23.23 -3.54 2.61
N ASP A 569 -22.17 -4.24 3.00
CA ASP A 569 -22.14 -5.70 3.20
C ASP A 569 -21.97 -5.99 4.70
N PHE A 570 -22.85 -6.78 5.28
CA PHE A 570 -22.75 -7.20 6.67
C PHE A 570 -21.67 -8.28 6.79
N GLU A 571 -20.64 -8.02 7.60
CA GLU A 571 -19.51 -8.93 7.77
C GLU A 571 -19.67 -9.91 8.94
N GLY A 572 -20.55 -9.60 9.88
CA GLY A 572 -20.78 -10.39 11.09
C GLY A 572 -20.81 -9.54 12.36
N THR A 573 -20.93 -10.23 13.49
CA THR A 573 -20.98 -9.62 14.82
C THR A 573 -19.83 -10.16 15.67
N TYR A 574 -19.08 -9.26 16.29
CA TYR A 574 -18.04 -9.59 17.27
C TYR A 574 -18.70 -9.88 18.61
N THR A 575 -18.29 -10.97 19.25
CA THR A 575 -18.74 -11.31 20.63
C THR A 575 -18.26 -10.24 21.60
N ARG A 576 -17.00 -9.79 21.43
CA ARG A 576 -16.41 -8.68 22.20
C ARG A 576 -15.59 -7.78 21.29
N PHE A 577 -15.64 -6.48 21.57
CA PHE A 577 -14.89 -5.44 20.87
C PHE A 577 -14.37 -4.40 21.86
N LYS A 578 -13.10 -4.01 21.75
CA LYS A 578 -12.51 -2.92 22.52
C LYS A 578 -11.59 -2.09 21.65
N ALA A 579 -11.84 -0.79 21.56
CA ALA A 579 -10.98 0.15 20.86
C ALA A 579 -10.37 1.17 21.84
N LEU A 580 -9.12 1.55 21.58
CA LEU A 580 -8.40 2.59 22.32
C LEU A 580 -8.15 3.84 21.46
N GLY A 581 -8.49 3.79 20.17
CA GLY A 581 -8.28 4.84 19.20
C GLY A 581 -8.10 4.31 17.78
N ALA A 582 -7.79 5.18 16.84
CA ALA A 582 -7.59 4.83 15.44
C ALA A 582 -6.52 3.73 15.27
N LYS A 583 -6.89 2.64 14.60
CA LYS A 583 -6.04 1.44 14.37
C LYS A 583 -5.44 0.84 15.66
N ARG A 584 -6.22 0.88 16.74
CA ARG A 584 -5.89 0.29 18.04
C ARG A 584 -7.13 -0.38 18.61
N TYR A 585 -7.39 -1.62 18.19
CA TYR A 585 -8.54 -2.38 18.69
C TYR A 585 -8.26 -3.88 18.80
N LEU A 586 -8.98 -4.53 19.70
CA LEU A 586 -9.01 -5.97 19.95
C LEU A 586 -10.44 -6.46 19.77
N VAL A 587 -10.60 -7.57 19.06
CA VAL A 587 -11.91 -8.19 18.84
C VAL A 587 -11.88 -9.69 19.12
N GLU A 588 -13.02 -10.21 19.50
CA GLU A 588 -13.29 -11.64 19.60
C GLU A 588 -14.45 -12.03 18.70
N SER A 589 -14.26 -13.07 17.91
CA SER A 589 -15.31 -13.70 17.12
C SER A 589 -15.20 -15.21 17.24
N ASN A 590 -16.25 -15.86 17.74
CA ASN A 590 -16.31 -17.31 17.90
C ASN A 590 -15.09 -17.89 18.65
N GLY A 591 -14.68 -17.24 19.74
CA GLY A 591 -13.54 -17.65 20.58
C GLY A 591 -12.16 -17.35 19.97
N LYS A 592 -12.10 -16.73 18.79
CA LYS A 592 -10.85 -16.32 18.14
C LYS A 592 -10.61 -14.83 18.35
N LEU A 593 -9.39 -14.50 18.79
CA LEU A 593 -8.97 -13.13 18.98
C LEU A 593 -8.29 -12.58 17.69
N GLN A 594 -8.55 -11.32 17.42
CA GLN A 594 -7.82 -10.55 16.42
C GLN A 594 -7.45 -9.19 17.01
N ILE A 595 -6.21 -8.77 16.80
CA ILE A 595 -5.70 -7.45 17.19
C ILE A 595 -5.33 -6.62 15.98
N THR A 596 -5.61 -5.34 16.04
CA THR A 596 -5.12 -4.35 15.07
C THR A 596 -4.47 -3.22 15.82
N VAL A 597 -3.15 -3.19 15.78
CA VAL A 597 -2.32 -2.16 16.40
C VAL A 597 -1.15 -1.86 15.47
N ALA A 598 -0.95 -0.58 15.14
CA ALA A 598 0.16 -0.17 14.30
C ALA A 598 1.50 -0.47 15.00
N GLY A 599 2.43 -1.12 14.29
CA GLY A 599 3.76 -1.45 14.80
C GLY A 599 3.86 -2.72 15.66
N LEU A 600 2.77 -3.47 15.84
CA LEU A 600 2.76 -4.75 16.56
C LEU A 600 2.38 -5.89 15.60
N SER A 601 3.14 -7.00 15.64
CA SER A 601 2.75 -8.24 14.98
C SER A 601 1.45 -8.78 15.58
N LYS A 602 0.45 -8.99 14.74
CA LYS A 602 -0.88 -9.47 15.18
C LYS A 602 -0.77 -10.77 15.98
N GLN A 603 -0.04 -11.75 15.45
CA GLN A 603 0.09 -13.06 16.09
C GLN A 603 0.89 -12.99 17.40
N ASN A 604 2.02 -12.28 17.38
CA ASN A 604 2.88 -12.18 18.56
C ASN A 604 2.20 -11.41 19.69
N GLY A 605 1.49 -10.33 19.36
CA GLY A 605 0.71 -9.57 20.35
C GLY A 605 -0.37 -10.41 21.02
N ILE A 606 -1.13 -11.18 20.23
CA ILE A 606 -2.17 -12.07 20.76
C ILE A 606 -1.55 -13.18 21.62
N ASN A 607 -0.52 -13.87 21.12
CA ASN A 607 0.14 -14.96 21.84
C ASN A 607 0.68 -14.47 23.20
N TYR A 608 1.35 -13.31 23.20
CA TYR A 608 1.85 -12.72 24.45
C TYR A 608 0.74 -12.45 25.46
N MET A 609 -0.38 -11.85 25.03
CA MET A 609 -1.49 -11.56 25.93
C MET A 609 -2.18 -12.84 26.42
N ILE A 610 -2.40 -13.85 25.57
CA ILE A 610 -3.01 -15.13 25.95
C ILE A 610 -2.16 -15.85 27.00
N GLU A 611 -0.85 -15.92 26.79
CA GLU A 611 0.09 -16.55 27.73
C GLU A 611 0.05 -15.86 29.10
N ASN A 612 0.14 -14.53 29.13
CA ASN A 612 0.13 -13.77 30.38
C ASN A 612 -1.24 -13.74 31.09
N ALA A 613 -2.32 -13.96 30.32
CA ALA A 613 -3.66 -14.12 30.86
C ALA A 613 -4.00 -15.57 31.26
N ASN A 614 -3.06 -16.53 31.11
CA ASN A 614 -3.31 -17.96 31.32
C ASN A 614 -4.52 -18.49 30.53
N GLY A 615 -4.72 -18.01 29.32
CA GLY A 615 -5.82 -18.39 28.44
C GLY A 615 -7.17 -17.74 28.76
N ASP A 616 -7.28 -16.90 29.80
CA ASP A 616 -8.50 -16.19 30.14
C ASP A 616 -8.74 -14.99 29.23
N LEU A 617 -9.69 -15.10 28.30
CA LEU A 617 -10.02 -14.07 27.35
C LEU A 617 -10.50 -12.76 28.00
N THR A 618 -11.12 -12.81 29.17
CA THR A 618 -11.55 -11.59 29.87
C THR A 618 -10.33 -10.79 30.32
N LYS A 619 -9.34 -11.48 30.88
CA LYS A 619 -8.07 -10.85 31.26
C LYS A 619 -7.30 -10.32 30.06
N VAL A 620 -7.38 -10.97 28.89
CA VAL A 620 -6.78 -10.45 27.66
C VAL A 620 -7.39 -9.09 27.30
N PHE A 621 -8.73 -8.93 27.38
CA PHE A 621 -9.38 -7.65 27.13
C PHE A 621 -9.03 -6.59 28.20
N GLU A 622 -8.83 -6.99 29.44
CA GLU A 622 -8.36 -6.09 30.51
C GLU A 622 -6.93 -5.63 30.27
N MET A 623 -6.04 -6.54 29.86
CA MET A 623 -4.63 -6.21 29.52
C MET A 623 -4.51 -5.30 28.32
N PHE A 624 -5.46 -5.34 27.37
CA PHE A 624 -5.47 -4.46 26.22
C PHE A 624 -5.89 -3.05 26.62
N ASN A 625 -4.94 -2.27 27.13
CA ASN A 625 -5.13 -0.91 27.63
C ASN A 625 -3.93 -0.02 27.31
N ASP A 626 -4.02 1.27 27.67
CA ASP A 626 -2.89 2.18 27.68
C ASP A 626 -1.83 1.65 28.67
N SER A 627 -0.59 1.56 28.24
CA SER A 627 0.54 0.95 28.97
C SER A 627 0.77 -0.55 28.76
N LEU A 628 0.01 -1.25 27.92
CA LEU A 628 0.36 -2.62 27.56
C LEU A 628 1.79 -2.66 27.00
N TYR A 629 2.68 -3.29 27.74
CA TYR A 629 4.08 -3.45 27.37
C TYR A 629 4.34 -4.87 26.89
N ILE A 630 5.02 -5.01 25.76
CA ILE A 630 5.48 -6.28 25.19
C ILE A 630 6.98 -6.21 25.03
N PRO A 631 7.76 -7.09 25.70
CA PRO A 631 9.22 -7.08 25.64
C PRO A 631 9.74 -7.30 24.22
N ALA A 632 10.92 -6.79 23.93
CA ALA A 632 11.54 -6.81 22.61
C ALA A 632 11.60 -8.21 21.98
N GLU A 633 11.90 -9.25 22.75
CA GLU A 633 12.00 -10.65 22.29
C GLU A 633 10.64 -11.23 21.90
N ARG A 634 9.54 -10.62 22.33
CA ARG A 634 8.18 -11.09 22.13
C ARG A 634 7.41 -10.34 21.05
N THR A 635 7.91 -9.19 20.60
CA THR A 635 7.24 -8.36 19.58
C THR A 635 7.38 -8.93 18.17
N GLY A 636 8.48 -9.62 17.87
CA GLY A 636 8.88 -10.02 16.53
C GLY A 636 9.24 -8.82 15.64
N LYS A 637 9.46 -7.65 16.22
CA LYS A 637 9.87 -6.43 15.52
C LYS A 637 11.35 -6.20 15.72
N MET A 638 12.08 -5.96 14.62
CA MET A 638 13.50 -5.58 14.66
C MET A 638 13.70 -4.30 13.85
N THR A 639 14.54 -3.42 14.35
CA THR A 639 15.21 -2.39 13.56
C THR A 639 16.52 -2.92 13.04
N HIS A 640 17.02 -2.35 11.94
CA HIS A 640 18.31 -2.74 11.39
C HIS A 640 19.09 -1.49 10.96
N THR A 641 20.36 -1.52 11.30
CA THR A 641 21.33 -0.50 10.92
C THR A 641 22.43 -1.16 10.10
N TYR A 642 22.97 -0.48 9.11
CA TYR A 642 24.08 -0.98 8.33
C TYR A 642 25.37 -0.97 9.14
N ILE A 643 26.19 -2.00 8.92
CA ILE A 643 27.53 -2.08 9.48
C ILE A 643 28.52 -1.88 8.34
N ASP A 644 29.31 -0.82 8.43
CA ASP A 644 30.36 -0.47 7.49
C ASP A 644 31.76 -0.73 8.09
N ASP A 645 31.84 -1.33 9.29
CA ASP A 645 33.07 -1.67 9.96
C ASP A 645 33.72 -2.91 9.32
N GLU A 646 35.03 -2.87 9.19
CA GLU A 646 35.87 -3.98 8.70
C GLU A 646 36.47 -4.85 9.81
N LEU A 647 36.16 -4.56 11.07
CA LEU A 647 36.68 -5.33 12.20
C LEU A 647 36.12 -6.74 12.24
N LYS A 648 36.91 -7.68 11.74
CA LYS A 648 36.55 -9.10 11.72
C LYS A 648 36.35 -9.65 13.13
N PHE A 649 35.33 -10.47 13.29
CA PHE A 649 35.03 -11.15 14.54
C PHE A 649 34.97 -12.67 14.38
N LYS A 650 35.12 -13.39 15.48
CA LYS A 650 34.97 -14.84 15.50
C LYS A 650 33.52 -15.22 15.81
N CYS A 651 32.94 -16.12 15.03
CA CYS A 651 31.62 -16.65 15.25
C CYS A 651 31.66 -18.17 15.29
N THR A 652 31.07 -18.77 16.31
CA THR A 652 30.99 -20.21 16.49
C THR A 652 29.58 -20.67 16.05
N ASP A 653 29.51 -21.61 15.13
CA ASP A 653 28.27 -22.17 14.65
C ASP A 653 27.62 -23.17 15.64
N TYR A 654 26.41 -23.60 15.34
CA TYR A 654 25.65 -24.55 16.19
C TYR A 654 26.30 -25.95 16.27
N LYS A 655 27.31 -26.27 15.44
CA LYS A 655 28.08 -27.50 15.43
C LYS A 655 29.41 -27.33 16.25
N GLY A 656 29.68 -26.16 16.79
CA GLY A 656 30.88 -25.84 17.53
C GLY A 656 32.09 -25.43 16.68
N LYS A 657 31.92 -25.24 15.36
CA LYS A 657 32.99 -24.78 14.48
C LYS A 657 33.05 -23.26 14.47
N THR A 658 34.26 -22.71 14.69
CA THR A 658 34.50 -21.27 14.70
C THR A 658 35.05 -20.78 13.37
N ALA A 659 34.43 -19.77 12.82
CA ALA A 659 34.86 -19.06 11.61
C ALA A 659 35.12 -17.58 11.90
N THR A 660 35.95 -16.95 11.08
CA THR A 660 36.18 -15.52 11.12
C THR A 660 35.19 -14.84 10.11
N ILE A 661 34.34 -13.95 10.62
CA ILE A 661 33.34 -13.23 9.85
C ILE A 661 33.86 -11.82 9.57
N ASN A 662 33.73 -11.39 8.30
CA ASN A 662 33.87 -10.01 7.90
C ASN A 662 32.50 -9.32 7.99
N PRO A 663 32.31 -8.32 8.86
CA PRO A 663 31.01 -7.66 9.03
C PRO A 663 30.71 -6.63 7.93
N LEU A 664 31.65 -6.33 7.04
CA LEU A 664 31.38 -5.40 5.93
C LEU A 664 30.13 -5.82 5.16
N SER A 665 29.21 -4.89 4.94
CA SER A 665 27.89 -5.15 4.39
C SER A 665 27.01 -6.10 5.24
N SER A 666 27.25 -6.17 6.53
CA SER A 666 26.38 -6.84 7.49
C SER A 666 25.29 -5.90 8.00
N ILE A 667 24.36 -6.44 8.77
CA ILE A 667 23.25 -5.68 9.36
C ILE A 667 23.29 -5.89 10.88
N HIS A 668 23.28 -4.77 11.61
CA HIS A 668 22.98 -4.78 13.04
C HIS A 668 21.48 -4.88 13.25
N LEU A 669 21.03 -5.89 13.97
CA LEU A 669 19.63 -6.13 14.30
C LEU A 669 19.38 -5.78 15.76
N GLU A 670 18.43 -4.90 16.00
CA GLU A 670 17.98 -4.54 17.34
C GLU A 670 16.52 -4.92 17.51
N SER A 671 16.24 -5.78 18.49
CA SER A 671 14.88 -6.11 18.86
C SER A 671 14.24 -4.91 19.53
N CYS A 672 13.04 -4.54 19.09
CA CYS A 672 12.30 -3.41 19.64
C CYS A 672 11.20 -3.92 20.56
N ASP A 673 11.12 -3.37 21.75
CA ASP A 673 9.94 -3.50 22.58
C ASP A 673 8.75 -2.74 21.98
N PHE A 674 7.60 -2.96 22.54
CA PHE A 674 6.39 -2.28 22.13
C PHE A 674 5.60 -1.86 23.37
N THR A 675 5.27 -0.58 23.44
CA THR A 675 4.34 -0.06 24.44
C THR A 675 3.12 0.53 23.72
N LEU A 676 1.94 0.02 24.03
CA LEU A 676 0.71 0.61 23.57
C LEU A 676 0.46 1.88 24.37
N SER A 677 0.61 3.03 23.73
CA SER A 677 0.44 4.33 24.39
C SER A 677 -0.67 5.13 23.72
N ILE A 678 -1.47 5.78 24.54
CA ILE A 678 -2.43 6.81 24.14
C ILE A 678 -1.77 8.16 24.43
N ALA A 679 -1.86 9.09 23.48
CA ALA A 679 -1.29 10.44 23.64
C ALA A 679 -1.91 11.16 24.84
N ASP A 680 -1.09 11.89 25.61
CA ASP A 680 -1.53 12.51 26.87
C ASP A 680 -2.68 13.51 26.66
N HIS A 681 -2.67 14.28 25.57
CA HIS A 681 -3.79 15.16 25.24
C HIS A 681 -5.10 14.40 24.99
N TYR A 682 -5.03 13.18 24.46
CA TYR A 682 -6.22 12.34 24.27
C TYR A 682 -6.70 11.73 25.61
N LYS A 683 -5.80 11.38 26.51
CA LYS A 683 -6.16 10.95 27.88
C LYS A 683 -6.91 12.07 28.60
N GLN A 684 -6.39 13.30 28.49
CA GLN A 684 -7.04 14.48 29.08
C GLN A 684 -8.41 14.76 28.43
N PHE A 685 -8.53 14.55 27.12
CA PHE A 685 -9.82 14.65 26.43
C PHE A 685 -10.82 13.61 26.99
N LEU A 686 -10.44 12.35 27.11
CA LEU A 686 -11.31 11.29 27.66
C LEU A 686 -11.71 11.55 29.11
N GLU A 687 -10.80 12.07 29.94
CA GLU A 687 -11.09 12.48 31.31
C GLU A 687 -12.11 13.63 31.36
N ASN A 688 -11.92 14.65 30.56
CA ASN A 688 -12.84 15.78 30.46
C ASN A 688 -14.22 15.35 29.91
N LEU A 689 -14.23 14.41 28.97
CA LEU A 689 -15.45 13.81 28.42
C LEU A 689 -16.23 13.08 29.53
N SER A 690 -15.56 12.26 30.33
CA SER A 690 -16.17 11.52 31.44
C SER A 690 -16.75 12.45 32.52
N LYS A 691 -16.17 13.63 32.73
CA LYS A 691 -16.64 14.67 33.65
C LYS A 691 -17.71 15.57 33.04
N GLY A 692 -18.09 15.37 31.77
CA GLY A 692 -19.08 16.18 31.06
C GLY A 692 -18.60 17.60 30.68
N TYR A 693 -17.30 17.88 30.74
CA TYR A 693 -16.77 19.22 30.46
C TYR A 693 -16.71 19.53 28.95
N ILE A 694 -16.60 18.53 28.09
CA ILE A 694 -16.43 18.70 26.63
C ILE A 694 -17.68 19.40 26.02
N TYR A 695 -18.86 19.06 26.49
CA TYR A 695 -20.14 19.54 25.94
C TYR A 695 -20.76 20.67 26.75
N LYS A 696 -20.05 21.20 27.78
CA LYS A 696 -20.49 22.39 28.50
C LYS A 696 -20.39 23.60 27.57
N GLY A 697 -21.52 24.21 27.27
CA GLY A 697 -21.62 25.38 26.39
C GLY A 697 -22.21 25.11 25.01
N LEU A 698 -22.55 23.86 24.66
CA LEU A 698 -23.44 23.62 23.54
C LEU A 698 -24.81 24.26 23.88
N LYS A 699 -25.23 25.23 23.06
CA LYS A 699 -26.61 25.71 23.13
C LYS A 699 -27.50 24.53 22.81
N HIS A 700 -28.40 24.18 23.72
CA HIS A 700 -29.42 23.17 23.47
C HIS A 700 -30.26 23.62 22.28
N VAL A 701 -30.26 22.88 21.20
CA VAL A 701 -31.25 22.96 20.14
C VAL A 701 -32.26 21.87 20.39
#